data_e3f90f82146ecaeb485414677e062ff6
#
_entry.id   e3f90f82146ecaeb485414677e062ff6
#
_cell.length_a   1.000
_cell.length_b   1.000
_cell.length_c   1.000
_cell.angle_alpha   90.00
_cell.angle_beta   90.00
_cell.angle_gamma   90.00
#
_symmetry.space_group_name_H-M   'P 1'
#
loop_
_entity.id
_entity.type
_entity.pdbx_description
1 polymer ?
#
loop_
_entity_poly.entity_id
_entity_poly.type
_entity_poly.pdbx_seq_one_letter_code
_entity_poly.pdbx_strand_id
1 'polypeptide(L)'
;MIKLRSISRFDYLGMDSASLVKQLNQRLHYTVGQTPAKANNRSWYQTLAYVVRDKLLDRWYQCAAEFNKKGTRHVYYFSLEFLLGRLLQNALINLDCEKETRQALIKLGINLEQIRDCEPDAALGNGGLGRLAACFLDSMASLGIPGFGYGIRYEYGMFNQRIENGYQVEHPDSWLRYGNPWEIPQPDLIYPVRFYGHIEDTHDGNGKVHHQWCNTQDVMAMAYDMFIPGYANNHVTRLRLWSAKSSRDFDLGYFNEGDYIKAVQDKTASENLSRVLYPDDSTEVGRVLRLQQEYFFVSAALQDILRKFFEQYSDLTLLSKQVAIQLNDTHPSIAVPELMRLLMDEHQLEWDMAWDICTSTFSYTNHTLMPEALENWPVSLIEKLLPRHMQIIYEINKRLIAQVRKDFPDDYDRPRRVSLIDETGDREVRMANLAVVGSHKVNGVSQLHTDLLRSNLFSDFNEIYPDKIVNLTNGINPRRWLRLINPELSRLISKTIGSDWVKNLDSLRNLADFCENKRFQERYSNAKLHNKEQLACLIEKHLGIPVNPKSLFDVHIKRIHEYKRQLLKVLHVITLYNQLCDNPQSDLVARTVIISGKAAPGYLLAKQIIKLINDIAGVINNNPATNNKLKLVYIPNYDVSTAGDIIPATDLSEQISLAGTEASGTGNMKLALNGALTIGTLDGANVELRDHIGVDNIFIFGLTTDQAAYINASNYKPREYLRKNQKLARAIDMIEEGYFSVDDPKRHYPIVDALTRSDPFLVLADFDAYLEAQSRVELCYNNKFEWIKKSILNVSGMGYFSSDRTIREYSQKVWGLKV
;
A
#
# COMPACT_ATOMS: atom_id res chain seq x y z
N MET A 1 -8.37 26.41 33.69
CA MET A 1 -7.94 25.03 33.92
C MET A 1 -8.99 24.28 34.73
N ILE A 2 -9.87 23.57 34.08
CA ILE A 2 -10.80 22.65 34.73
C ILE A 2 -9.96 21.42 35.09
N LYS A 3 -9.72 21.20 36.40
CA LYS A 3 -9.16 19.94 36.89
C LYS A 3 -10.11 18.81 36.43
N LEU A 4 -9.72 18.04 35.44
CA LEU A 4 -10.34 16.76 35.13
C LEU A 4 -10.29 15.93 36.42
N ARG A 5 -11.45 15.82 37.11
CA ARG A 5 -11.64 14.83 38.16
C ARG A 5 -11.31 13.48 37.56
N SER A 6 -10.51 12.68 38.24
CA SER A 6 -10.22 11.30 37.87
C SER A 6 -11.56 10.64 37.49
N ILE A 7 -11.74 10.34 36.23
CA ILE A 7 -12.84 9.50 35.77
C ILE A 7 -12.59 8.17 36.47
N SER A 8 -13.46 7.83 37.42
CA SER A 8 -13.42 6.53 38.07
C SER A 8 -13.41 5.49 36.93
N ARG A 9 -12.43 4.54 36.94
CA ARG A 9 -12.45 3.40 36.05
C ARG A 9 -13.86 2.83 36.03
N PHE A 10 -14.52 2.94 34.92
CA PHE A 10 -15.81 2.28 34.75
C PHE A 10 -15.54 0.78 34.79
N ASP A 11 -16.06 0.07 35.80
CA ASP A 11 -16.14 -1.40 35.87
C ASP A 11 -16.82 -2.04 34.65
N TYR A 12 -17.25 -1.20 33.75
CA TYR A 12 -17.97 -1.42 32.53
C TYR A 12 -17.12 -2.00 31.40
N LEU A 13 -15.78 -1.84 31.41
CA LEU A 13 -14.90 -2.25 30.32
C LEU A 13 -14.20 -3.61 30.57
N GLY A 14 -14.75 -4.48 31.40
CA GLY A 14 -14.22 -5.84 31.58
C GLY A 14 -14.09 -6.60 30.26
N MET A 15 -13.01 -7.39 30.16
CA MET A 15 -12.68 -8.16 28.96
C MET A 15 -13.06 -9.64 29.08
N ASP A 16 -13.55 -10.08 30.22
CA ASP A 16 -14.04 -11.43 30.41
C ASP A 16 -15.37 -11.68 29.66
N SER A 17 -15.70 -12.94 29.42
CA SER A 17 -16.86 -13.29 28.60
C SER A 17 -18.22 -12.84 29.20
N ALA A 18 -18.36 -12.72 30.52
CA ALA A 18 -19.60 -12.26 31.14
C ALA A 18 -19.78 -10.75 30.98
N SER A 19 -18.71 -9.99 31.20
CA SER A 19 -18.68 -8.53 30.97
C SER A 19 -18.93 -8.21 29.50
N LEU A 20 -18.34 -8.98 28.58
CA LEU A 20 -18.57 -8.80 27.14
C LEU A 20 -20.03 -9.07 26.73
N VAL A 21 -20.68 -10.12 27.26
CA VAL A 21 -22.11 -10.38 27.02
C VAL A 21 -22.97 -9.19 27.45
N LYS A 22 -22.69 -8.60 28.63
CA LYS A 22 -23.43 -7.44 29.13
C LYS A 22 -23.24 -6.23 28.22
N GLN A 23 -21.99 -5.92 27.83
CA GLN A 23 -21.66 -4.80 26.93
C GLN A 23 -22.29 -4.98 25.54
N LEU A 24 -22.25 -6.20 24.98
CA LEU A 24 -22.86 -6.50 23.69
C LEU A 24 -24.39 -6.26 23.74
N ASN A 25 -25.11 -6.79 24.73
CA ASN A 25 -26.54 -6.55 24.85
C ASN A 25 -26.87 -5.06 25.03
N GLN A 26 -26.09 -4.32 25.80
CA GLN A 26 -26.29 -2.91 26.04
C GLN A 26 -26.04 -2.09 24.75
N ARG A 27 -24.95 -2.35 24.02
CA ARG A 27 -24.66 -1.66 22.77
C ARG A 27 -25.67 -2.00 21.67
N LEU A 28 -26.11 -3.26 21.60
CA LEU A 28 -27.14 -3.66 20.67
C LEU A 28 -28.43 -2.87 20.91
N HIS A 29 -28.85 -2.79 22.17
CA HIS A 29 -30.11 -2.14 22.53
C HIS A 29 -30.07 -0.61 22.38
N TYR A 30 -29.05 0.03 22.96
CA TYR A 30 -29.01 1.51 23.08
C TYR A 30 -28.25 2.22 21.96
N THR A 31 -27.34 1.55 21.25
CA THR A 31 -26.56 2.16 20.18
C THR A 31 -27.05 1.72 18.79
N VAL A 32 -27.27 0.42 18.61
CA VAL A 32 -27.75 -0.14 17.33
C VAL A 32 -29.29 -0.08 17.23
N GLY A 33 -29.99 0.05 18.36
CA GLY A 33 -31.45 0.20 18.42
C GLY A 33 -32.20 -1.09 18.11
N GLN A 34 -31.64 -2.25 18.45
CA GLN A 34 -32.23 -3.56 18.16
C GLN A 34 -32.30 -4.45 19.40
N THR A 35 -33.19 -5.44 19.34
CA THR A 35 -33.25 -6.51 20.34
C THR A 35 -32.56 -7.78 19.80
N PRO A 36 -32.02 -8.67 20.64
CA PRO A 36 -31.36 -9.91 20.22
C PRO A 36 -32.20 -10.75 19.26
N ALA A 37 -33.52 -10.79 19.44
CA ALA A 37 -34.45 -11.56 18.61
C ALA A 37 -34.61 -11.01 17.18
N LYS A 38 -34.30 -9.72 16.95
CA LYS A 38 -34.41 -9.05 15.64
C LYS A 38 -33.08 -8.75 14.99
N ALA A 39 -31.98 -8.87 15.73
CA ALA A 39 -30.65 -8.53 15.28
C ALA A 39 -30.14 -9.55 14.25
N ASN A 40 -29.68 -9.06 13.11
CA ASN A 40 -28.98 -9.86 12.09
C ASN A 40 -27.46 -9.83 12.30
N ASN A 41 -26.71 -10.57 11.47
CA ASN A 41 -25.26 -10.66 11.56
C ASN A 41 -24.58 -9.27 11.46
N ARG A 42 -25.09 -8.37 10.65
CA ARG A 42 -24.55 -7.00 10.51
C ARG A 42 -24.76 -6.18 11.78
N SER A 43 -25.92 -6.29 12.40
CA SER A 43 -26.20 -5.61 13.69
C SER A 43 -25.25 -6.10 14.78
N TRP A 44 -24.97 -7.40 14.82
CA TRP A 44 -24.03 -7.98 15.77
C TRP A 44 -22.58 -7.59 15.47
N TYR A 45 -22.18 -7.50 14.17
CA TYR A 45 -20.90 -6.95 13.76
C TYR A 45 -20.71 -5.50 14.27
N GLN A 46 -21.68 -4.62 13.99
CA GLN A 46 -21.63 -3.23 14.45
C GLN A 46 -21.55 -3.14 15.98
N THR A 47 -22.35 -3.94 16.65
CA THR A 47 -22.35 -4.02 18.13
C THR A 47 -20.98 -4.40 18.69
N LEU A 48 -20.38 -5.47 18.14
CA LEU A 48 -19.07 -5.93 18.57
C LEU A 48 -17.98 -4.90 18.25
N ALA A 49 -18.03 -4.29 17.06
CA ALA A 49 -17.09 -3.25 16.68
C ALA A 49 -17.15 -2.03 17.63
N TYR A 50 -18.34 -1.61 18.04
CA TYR A 50 -18.49 -0.54 19.05
C TYR A 50 -17.92 -0.94 20.41
N VAL A 51 -18.17 -2.17 20.89
CA VAL A 51 -17.59 -2.67 22.15
C VAL A 51 -16.07 -2.70 22.10
N VAL A 52 -15.49 -3.13 20.98
CA VAL A 52 -14.03 -3.14 20.79
C VAL A 52 -13.49 -1.71 20.70
N ARG A 53 -14.14 -0.84 19.95
CA ARG A 53 -13.74 0.57 19.80
C ARG A 53 -13.72 1.31 21.14
N ASP A 54 -14.68 1.09 22.02
CA ASP A 54 -14.70 1.71 23.35
C ASP A 54 -13.42 1.37 24.15
N LYS A 55 -12.94 0.13 24.04
CA LYS A 55 -11.70 -0.29 24.67
C LYS A 55 -10.46 0.36 24.05
N LEU A 56 -10.49 0.57 22.73
CA LEU A 56 -9.42 1.28 22.04
C LEU A 56 -9.34 2.75 22.47
N LEU A 57 -10.48 3.39 22.65
CA LEU A 57 -10.57 4.77 23.13
C LEU A 57 -10.03 4.92 24.55
N ASP A 58 -10.41 4.04 25.48
CA ASP A 58 -9.88 4.07 26.83
C ASP A 58 -8.36 3.97 26.86
N ARG A 59 -7.80 3.02 26.10
CA ARG A 59 -6.33 2.88 25.94
C ARG A 59 -5.71 4.11 25.29
N TRP A 60 -6.36 4.65 24.25
CA TRP A 60 -5.88 5.86 23.56
C TRP A 60 -5.74 7.04 24.51
N TYR A 61 -6.76 7.33 25.32
CA TYR A 61 -6.71 8.44 26.28
C TYR A 61 -5.59 8.27 27.31
N GLN A 62 -5.36 7.04 27.77
CA GLN A 62 -4.26 6.73 28.70
C GLN A 62 -2.90 6.95 28.04
N CYS A 63 -2.70 6.44 26.82
CA CYS A 63 -1.45 6.61 26.07
C CYS A 63 -1.18 8.09 25.76
N ALA A 64 -2.18 8.84 25.27
CA ALA A 64 -2.02 10.24 24.96
C ALA A 64 -1.59 11.06 26.17
N ALA A 65 -2.21 10.81 27.34
CA ALA A 65 -1.83 11.45 28.59
C ALA A 65 -0.39 11.12 29.00
N GLU A 66 0.04 9.87 28.81
CA GLU A 66 1.40 9.44 29.13
C GLU A 66 2.45 10.09 28.21
N PHE A 67 2.20 10.12 26.89
CA PHE A 67 3.10 10.73 25.92
C PHE A 67 3.25 12.24 26.15
N ASN A 68 2.14 12.93 26.40
CA ASN A 68 2.16 14.36 26.71
C ASN A 68 2.95 14.67 27.99
N LYS A 69 2.78 13.83 29.04
CA LYS A 69 3.53 13.99 30.29
C LYS A 69 5.04 13.79 30.12
N LYS A 70 5.44 12.88 29.22
CA LYS A 70 6.87 12.59 28.96
C LYS A 70 7.50 13.58 28.00
N GLY A 71 6.74 14.44 27.30
CA GLY A 71 7.24 15.30 26.23
C GLY A 71 7.88 14.50 25.09
N THR A 72 7.33 13.35 24.74
CA THR A 72 7.91 12.46 23.74
C THR A 72 7.68 13.01 22.33
N ARG A 73 8.71 12.99 21.48
CA ARG A 73 8.60 13.37 20.07
C ARG A 73 7.53 12.55 19.38
N HIS A 74 6.59 13.21 18.67
CA HIS A 74 5.51 12.56 17.93
C HIS A 74 5.90 12.31 16.46
N VAL A 75 5.49 11.16 15.93
CA VAL A 75 5.70 10.80 14.52
C VAL A 75 4.39 10.91 13.77
N TYR A 76 4.39 11.68 12.71
CA TYR A 76 3.25 11.87 11.82
C TYR A 76 3.57 11.26 10.45
N TYR A 77 2.81 10.24 10.06
CA TYR A 77 2.97 9.52 8.81
C TYR A 77 1.96 10.03 7.79
N PHE A 78 2.43 10.80 6.82
CA PHE A 78 1.60 11.39 5.76
C PHE A 78 1.50 10.43 4.59
N SER A 79 0.32 9.97 4.27
CA SER A 79 0.09 9.06 3.15
C SER A 79 -1.25 9.30 2.48
N LEU A 80 -1.24 9.28 1.16
CA LEU A 80 -2.47 9.35 0.37
C LEU A 80 -3.31 8.06 0.49
N GLU A 81 -2.68 6.96 0.91
CA GLU A 81 -3.31 5.64 1.05
C GLU A 81 -3.08 5.02 2.44
N PHE A 82 -4.13 4.38 2.97
CA PHE A 82 -4.06 3.49 4.12
C PHE A 82 -4.90 2.23 3.87
N LEU A 83 -4.29 1.19 3.30
CA LEU A 83 -4.98 -0.06 2.97
C LEU A 83 -5.12 -0.94 4.22
N LEU A 84 -6.09 -0.60 5.08
CA LEU A 84 -6.28 -1.20 6.40
C LEU A 84 -6.79 -2.66 6.32
N GLY A 85 -7.71 -2.94 5.39
CA GLY A 85 -8.50 -4.16 5.39
C GLY A 85 -9.49 -4.19 6.56
N ARG A 86 -10.10 -5.35 6.85
CA ARG A 86 -11.00 -5.54 7.99
C ARG A 86 -10.26 -5.36 9.30
N LEU A 87 -10.84 -4.63 10.24
CA LEU A 87 -10.21 -4.25 11.51
C LEU A 87 -10.59 -5.15 12.68
N LEU A 88 -11.81 -5.69 12.70
CA LEU A 88 -12.38 -6.40 13.85
C LEU A 88 -11.45 -7.50 14.38
N GLN A 89 -11.09 -8.45 13.53
CA GLN A 89 -10.32 -9.60 13.99
C GLN A 89 -8.87 -9.20 14.34
N ASN A 90 -8.29 -8.24 13.59
CA ASN A 90 -6.97 -7.70 13.92
C ASN A 90 -6.99 -7.01 15.32
N ALA A 91 -8.05 -6.26 15.61
CA ALA A 91 -8.21 -5.61 16.91
C ALA A 91 -8.38 -6.65 18.03
N LEU A 92 -9.18 -7.69 17.83
CA LEU A 92 -9.37 -8.76 18.82
C LEU A 92 -8.05 -9.49 19.13
N ILE A 93 -7.22 -9.75 18.11
CA ILE A 93 -5.89 -10.35 18.29
C ILE A 93 -4.97 -9.42 19.05
N ASN A 94 -4.89 -8.15 18.66
CA ASN A 94 -3.97 -7.18 19.26
C ASN A 94 -4.37 -6.84 20.70
N LEU A 95 -5.65 -6.83 21.01
CA LEU A 95 -6.18 -6.67 22.37
C LEU A 95 -6.07 -7.92 23.24
N ASP A 96 -5.68 -9.06 22.63
CA ASP A 96 -5.63 -10.39 23.28
C ASP A 96 -6.95 -10.81 23.91
N CYS A 97 -8.07 -10.59 23.21
CA CYS A 97 -9.43 -10.88 23.71
C CYS A 97 -10.29 -11.75 22.76
N GLU A 98 -9.66 -12.34 21.75
CA GLU A 98 -10.39 -13.16 20.77
C GLU A 98 -11.13 -14.36 21.41
N LYS A 99 -10.47 -15.04 22.35
CA LYS A 99 -11.02 -16.20 23.05
C LYS A 99 -12.25 -15.84 23.89
N GLU A 100 -12.14 -14.80 24.68
CA GLU A 100 -13.22 -14.32 25.56
C GLU A 100 -14.39 -13.78 24.73
N THR A 101 -14.11 -13.08 23.62
CA THR A 101 -15.12 -12.61 22.68
C THR A 101 -15.86 -13.77 22.04
N ARG A 102 -15.13 -14.80 21.56
CA ARG A 102 -15.74 -16.00 20.99
C ARG A 102 -16.67 -16.69 22.00
N GLN A 103 -16.24 -16.83 23.26
CA GLN A 103 -17.05 -17.41 24.32
C GLN A 103 -18.30 -16.57 24.64
N ALA A 104 -18.17 -15.24 24.62
CA ALA A 104 -19.31 -14.34 24.82
C ALA A 104 -20.35 -14.48 23.71
N LEU A 105 -19.90 -14.53 22.45
CA LEU A 105 -20.77 -14.69 21.29
C LEU A 105 -21.47 -16.07 21.28
N ILE A 106 -20.76 -17.14 21.63
CA ILE A 106 -21.36 -18.48 21.75
C ILE A 106 -22.49 -18.48 22.80
N LYS A 107 -22.32 -17.80 23.94
CA LYS A 107 -23.40 -17.66 24.95
C LYS A 107 -24.63 -16.93 24.42
N LEU A 108 -24.43 -16.07 23.41
CA LEU A 108 -25.53 -15.36 22.73
C LEU A 108 -26.06 -16.10 21.50
N GLY A 109 -25.53 -17.30 21.18
CA GLY A 109 -25.92 -18.07 20.01
C GLY A 109 -25.39 -17.52 18.67
N ILE A 110 -24.28 -16.74 18.70
CA ILE A 110 -23.77 -16.02 17.53
C ILE A 110 -22.44 -16.62 17.09
N ASN A 111 -22.27 -16.74 15.76
CA ASN A 111 -21.05 -17.21 15.15
C ASN A 111 -20.14 -16.01 14.76
N LEU A 112 -18.91 -15.96 15.33
CA LEU A 112 -17.96 -14.89 15.06
C LEU A 112 -17.56 -14.81 13.58
N GLU A 113 -17.40 -15.92 12.90
CA GLU A 113 -17.02 -15.97 11.49
C GLU A 113 -18.08 -15.30 10.60
N GLN A 114 -19.36 -15.59 10.86
CA GLN A 114 -20.46 -15.00 10.10
C GLN A 114 -20.58 -13.49 10.29
N ILE A 115 -20.34 -12.99 11.51
CA ILE A 115 -20.42 -11.53 11.75
C ILE A 115 -19.18 -10.81 11.22
N ARG A 116 -18.00 -11.45 11.25
CA ARG A 116 -16.77 -10.93 10.66
C ARG A 116 -16.91 -10.68 9.15
N ASP A 117 -17.62 -11.55 8.44
CA ASP A 117 -17.81 -11.43 7.00
C ASP A 117 -18.77 -10.29 6.61
N CYS A 118 -19.45 -9.68 7.59
CA CYS A 118 -20.22 -8.46 7.37
C CYS A 118 -19.38 -7.19 7.36
N GLU A 119 -18.10 -7.23 7.77
CA GLU A 119 -17.20 -6.09 7.73
C GLU A 119 -16.68 -5.88 6.30
N PRO A 120 -16.88 -4.70 5.69
CA PRO A 120 -16.25 -4.38 4.42
C PRO A 120 -14.77 -4.08 4.61
N ASP A 121 -13.95 -4.34 3.60
CA ASP A 121 -12.60 -3.77 3.54
C ASP A 121 -12.73 -2.25 3.33
N ALA A 122 -12.03 -1.45 4.14
CA ALA A 122 -12.02 -0.02 3.96
C ALA A 122 -11.30 0.35 2.65
N ALA A 123 -11.99 1.01 1.73
CA ALA A 123 -11.48 1.35 0.40
C ALA A 123 -10.55 2.58 0.42
N LEU A 124 -9.60 2.62 1.36
CA LEU A 124 -8.70 3.74 1.64
C LEU A 124 -7.28 3.55 1.04
N GLY A 125 -7.10 2.58 0.18
CA GLY A 125 -5.81 2.31 -0.46
C GLY A 125 -5.93 1.35 -1.64
N ASN A 126 -4.86 1.25 -2.43
CA ASN A 126 -4.82 0.44 -3.65
C ASN A 126 -3.85 -0.75 -3.53
N GLY A 127 -2.63 -0.52 -3.06
CA GLY A 127 -1.56 -1.51 -3.19
C GLY A 127 -0.54 -1.53 -2.06
N GLY A 128 0.70 -1.80 -2.45
CA GLY A 128 1.83 -1.97 -1.52
C GLY A 128 2.08 -0.77 -0.62
N LEU A 129 2.01 0.45 -1.18
CA LEU A 129 2.23 1.71 -0.46
C LEU A 129 1.21 1.88 0.68
N GLY A 130 -0.09 1.76 0.38
CA GLY A 130 -1.15 1.89 1.40
C GLY A 130 -1.13 0.76 2.43
N ARG A 131 -0.76 -0.48 2.00
CA ARG A 131 -0.64 -1.58 2.95
C ARG A 131 0.59 -1.44 3.86
N LEU A 132 1.70 -0.89 3.35
CA LEU A 132 2.87 -0.57 4.16
C LEU A 132 2.51 0.45 5.26
N ALA A 133 1.82 1.54 4.89
CA ALA A 133 1.33 2.54 5.84
C ALA A 133 0.48 1.91 6.95
N ALA A 134 -0.44 1.00 6.60
CA ALA A 134 -1.25 0.26 7.56
C ALA A 134 -0.43 -0.67 8.46
N CYS A 135 0.61 -1.35 7.93
CA CYS A 135 1.54 -2.16 8.73
C CYS A 135 2.35 -1.30 9.70
N PHE A 136 2.76 -0.11 9.27
CA PHE A 136 3.54 0.81 10.10
C PHE A 136 2.73 1.38 11.27
N LEU A 137 1.45 1.69 11.07
CA LEU A 137 0.57 2.11 12.17
C LEU A 137 0.45 1.01 13.24
N ASP A 138 0.24 -0.24 12.85
CA ASP A 138 0.20 -1.38 13.77
C ASP A 138 1.55 -1.57 14.49
N SER A 139 2.66 -1.47 13.76
CA SER A 139 4.01 -1.62 14.34
C SER A 139 4.37 -0.47 15.29
N MET A 140 4.02 0.78 14.95
CA MET A 140 4.23 1.91 15.86
C MET A 140 3.45 1.71 17.16
N ALA A 141 2.19 1.30 17.09
CA ALA A 141 1.38 0.97 18.26
C ALA A 141 1.99 -0.21 19.06
N SER A 142 2.43 -1.27 18.37
CA SER A 142 3.01 -2.46 19.03
C SER A 142 4.35 -2.18 19.71
N LEU A 143 5.10 -1.21 19.22
CA LEU A 143 6.38 -0.76 19.77
C LEU A 143 6.26 0.40 20.78
N GLY A 144 5.04 0.91 21.01
CA GLY A 144 4.82 2.01 21.95
C GLY A 144 5.32 3.38 21.45
N ILE A 145 5.39 3.58 20.12
CA ILE A 145 5.78 4.84 19.52
C ILE A 145 4.54 5.75 19.41
N PRO A 146 4.63 7.05 19.77
CA PRO A 146 3.54 8.00 19.61
C PRO A 146 3.36 8.35 18.13
N GLY A 147 2.73 7.42 17.41
CA GLY A 147 2.52 7.49 15.96
C GLY A 147 1.12 7.99 15.60
N PHE A 148 1.05 8.74 14.50
CA PHE A 148 -0.19 9.26 13.92
C PHE A 148 -0.16 9.11 12.42
N GLY A 149 -1.24 8.58 11.82
CA GLY A 149 -1.43 8.61 10.37
C GLY A 149 -2.30 9.80 9.97
N TYR A 150 -1.97 10.43 8.85
CA TYR A 150 -2.80 11.46 8.22
C TYR A 150 -3.02 11.15 6.75
N GLY A 151 -4.28 11.23 6.29
CA GLY A 151 -4.67 10.98 4.91
C GLY A 151 -6.06 11.51 4.60
N ILE A 152 -6.68 11.00 3.55
CA ILE A 152 -8.02 11.38 3.10
C ILE A 152 -9.03 10.27 3.43
N ARG A 153 -10.22 10.66 3.89
CA ARG A 153 -11.38 9.78 4.07
C ARG A 153 -12.14 9.71 2.76
N TYR A 154 -11.72 8.80 1.90
CA TYR A 154 -12.41 8.60 0.63
C TYR A 154 -13.81 8.01 0.83
N GLU A 155 -14.80 8.58 0.13
CA GLU A 155 -16.18 8.08 0.18
C GLU A 155 -16.33 6.74 -0.53
N TYR A 156 -15.69 6.60 -1.71
CA TYR A 156 -15.71 5.39 -2.54
C TYR A 156 -14.31 4.76 -2.67
N GLY A 157 -13.27 5.52 -2.32
CA GLY A 157 -11.87 5.09 -2.33
C GLY A 157 -11.41 4.55 -3.68
N MET A 158 -10.75 3.38 -3.67
CA MET A 158 -10.41 2.65 -4.88
C MET A 158 -11.64 1.87 -5.36
N PHE A 159 -11.84 1.78 -6.67
CA PHE A 159 -12.98 1.10 -7.27
C PHE A 159 -13.09 -0.39 -6.90
N ASN A 160 -14.32 -0.91 -6.92
CA ASN A 160 -14.60 -2.33 -6.90
C ASN A 160 -14.47 -2.87 -8.34
N GLN A 161 -13.59 -3.86 -8.53
CA GLN A 161 -13.35 -4.46 -9.84
C GLN A 161 -14.35 -5.59 -10.08
N ARG A 162 -15.06 -5.52 -11.20
CA ARG A 162 -15.82 -6.66 -11.75
C ARG A 162 -15.21 -7.08 -13.07
N ILE A 163 -15.42 -8.34 -13.41
CA ILE A 163 -15.06 -8.88 -14.71
C ILE A 163 -16.36 -9.14 -15.49
N GLU A 164 -16.55 -8.37 -16.54
CA GLU A 164 -17.72 -8.49 -17.42
C GLU A 164 -17.25 -8.83 -18.84
N ASN A 165 -17.69 -9.95 -19.37
CA ASN A 165 -17.19 -10.49 -20.65
C ASN A 165 -15.65 -10.56 -20.75
N GLY A 166 -15.00 -10.87 -19.63
CA GLY A 166 -13.55 -10.95 -19.54
C GLY A 166 -12.83 -9.62 -19.34
N TYR A 167 -13.51 -8.48 -19.42
CA TYR A 167 -12.95 -7.14 -19.22
C TYR A 167 -13.07 -6.68 -17.77
N GLN A 168 -12.10 -5.89 -17.31
CA GLN A 168 -12.25 -5.13 -16.07
C GLN A 168 -13.27 -4.02 -16.26
N VAL A 169 -14.24 -3.98 -15.35
CA VAL A 169 -15.19 -2.88 -15.19
C VAL A 169 -15.09 -2.32 -13.78
N GLU A 170 -14.97 -1.00 -13.69
CA GLU A 170 -14.83 -0.29 -12.43
C GLU A 170 -16.20 0.13 -11.89
N HIS A 171 -16.50 -0.26 -10.66
CA HIS A 171 -17.68 0.18 -9.92
C HIS A 171 -17.28 0.96 -8.67
N PRO A 172 -18.08 1.94 -8.21
CA PRO A 172 -17.85 2.57 -6.92
C PRO A 172 -17.84 1.54 -5.79
N ASP A 173 -16.87 1.66 -4.88
CA ASP A 173 -16.85 0.84 -3.67
C ASP A 173 -17.61 1.55 -2.55
N SER A 174 -18.86 1.18 -2.36
CA SER A 174 -19.74 1.79 -1.34
C SER A 174 -19.45 1.24 0.07
N TRP A 175 -18.20 1.22 0.50
CA TRP A 175 -17.78 0.66 1.80
C TRP A 175 -18.40 1.37 3.00
N LEU A 176 -18.79 2.63 2.86
CA LEU A 176 -19.48 3.44 3.88
C LEU A 176 -21.01 3.31 3.87
N ARG A 177 -21.59 2.51 2.97
CA ARG A 177 -23.05 2.41 2.78
C ARG A 177 -23.82 2.14 4.09
N TYR A 178 -23.23 1.39 5.01
CA TYR A 178 -23.86 1.02 6.28
C TYR A 178 -23.23 1.73 7.48
N GLY A 179 -22.50 2.82 7.23
CA GLY A 179 -21.68 3.49 8.21
C GLY A 179 -20.40 2.73 8.55
N ASN A 180 -19.51 3.41 9.26
CA ASN A 180 -18.25 2.80 9.72
C ASN A 180 -18.19 2.87 11.26
N PRO A 181 -18.35 1.73 11.97
CA PRO A 181 -18.33 1.74 13.43
C PRO A 181 -16.94 2.07 14.02
N TRP A 182 -15.89 2.01 13.21
CA TRP A 182 -14.51 2.24 13.68
C TRP A 182 -14.11 3.69 13.73
N GLU A 183 -14.78 4.57 12.97
CA GLU A 183 -14.44 5.99 12.92
C GLU A 183 -15.24 6.81 13.93
N ILE A 184 -14.65 7.91 14.36
CA ILE A 184 -15.28 8.92 15.21
C ILE A 184 -15.14 10.27 14.51
N PRO A 185 -16.26 10.88 14.09
CA PRO A 185 -16.22 12.22 13.54
C PRO A 185 -15.80 13.23 14.62
N GLN A 186 -15.02 14.22 14.21
CA GLN A 186 -14.55 15.32 15.06
C GLN A 186 -15.06 16.63 14.50
N PRO A 187 -16.36 16.96 14.69
CA PRO A 187 -16.96 18.12 14.04
C PRO A 187 -16.38 19.47 14.50
N ASP A 188 -15.74 19.51 15.66
CA ASP A 188 -15.07 20.71 16.18
C ASP A 188 -13.66 20.90 15.58
N LEU A 189 -13.14 19.90 14.83
CA LEU A 189 -11.86 19.96 14.17
C LEU A 189 -12.07 20.12 12.66
N ILE A 190 -12.21 21.37 12.26
CA ILE A 190 -12.42 21.79 10.88
C ILE A 190 -11.36 22.83 10.54
N TYR A 191 -10.65 22.60 9.42
CA TYR A 191 -9.63 23.52 8.95
C TYR A 191 -9.96 24.00 7.54
N PRO A 192 -9.83 25.32 7.26
CA PRO A 192 -9.94 25.84 5.91
C PRO A 192 -8.70 25.48 5.10
N VAL A 193 -8.90 24.96 3.90
CA VAL A 193 -7.85 24.71 2.91
C VAL A 193 -8.11 25.60 1.71
N ARG A 194 -7.17 26.49 1.40
CA ARG A 194 -7.31 27.53 0.42
C ARG A 194 -6.77 27.12 -0.94
N PHE A 195 -7.49 27.44 -1.99
CA PHE A 195 -7.12 27.21 -3.36
C PHE A 195 -7.31 28.48 -4.19
N TYR A 196 -6.57 28.59 -5.29
CA TYR A 196 -6.68 29.71 -6.24
C TYR A 196 -6.32 31.06 -5.64
N GLY A 197 -6.95 32.13 -6.12
CA GLY A 197 -6.67 33.50 -5.67
C GLY A 197 -5.33 34.04 -6.17
N HIS A 198 -4.81 35.01 -5.46
CA HIS A 198 -3.53 35.68 -5.78
C HIS A 198 -2.84 36.19 -4.52
N ILE A 199 -1.56 36.52 -4.62
CA ILE A 199 -0.79 37.06 -3.50
C ILE A 199 -0.69 38.56 -3.64
N GLU A 200 -1.02 39.27 -2.55
CA GLU A 200 -0.80 40.70 -2.38
C GLU A 200 0.34 40.92 -1.40
N ASP A 201 1.32 41.75 -1.80
CA ASP A 201 2.44 42.12 -0.96
C ASP A 201 2.12 43.42 -0.23
N THR A 202 2.16 43.35 1.09
CA THR A 202 2.01 44.50 1.95
C THR A 202 3.31 44.79 2.71
N HIS A 203 3.57 46.03 3.07
CA HIS A 203 4.77 46.43 3.81
C HIS A 203 4.38 46.93 5.19
N ASP A 204 5.06 46.44 6.21
CA ASP A 204 4.92 47.00 7.56
C ASP A 204 5.66 48.33 7.71
N GLY A 205 5.50 48.95 8.89
CA GLY A 205 6.19 50.24 9.19
C GLY A 205 7.71 50.19 9.18
N ASN A 206 8.31 48.96 9.13
CA ASN A 206 9.76 48.76 9.07
C ASN A 206 10.24 48.35 7.66
N GLY A 207 9.31 48.31 6.68
CA GLY A 207 9.62 47.93 5.30
C GLY A 207 9.69 46.42 5.06
N LYS A 208 9.31 45.59 6.04
CA LYS A 208 9.21 44.12 5.88
C LYS A 208 8.01 43.77 5.01
N VAL A 209 8.22 42.89 4.03
CA VAL A 209 7.17 42.42 3.13
C VAL A 209 6.37 41.31 3.81
N HIS A 210 5.07 41.45 3.80
CA HIS A 210 4.11 40.45 4.22
C HIS A 210 3.29 39.99 3.02
N HIS A 211 3.21 38.67 2.82
CA HIS A 211 2.48 38.07 1.72
C HIS A 211 1.08 37.66 2.18
N GLN A 212 0.05 38.25 1.61
CA GLN A 212 -1.34 37.94 1.91
C GLN A 212 -1.97 37.17 0.75
N TRP A 213 -2.52 35.99 1.04
CA TRP A 213 -3.22 35.18 0.03
C TRP A 213 -4.69 35.58 -0.02
N CYS A 214 -5.09 36.25 -1.10
CA CYS A 214 -6.39 36.91 -1.28
C CYS A 214 -7.26 36.19 -2.31
N ASN A 215 -8.59 36.36 -2.18
CA ASN A 215 -9.62 35.86 -3.11
C ASN A 215 -9.58 34.34 -3.32
N THR A 216 -9.32 33.60 -2.26
CA THR A 216 -9.24 32.13 -2.26
C THR A 216 -10.60 31.47 -2.35
N GLN A 217 -10.63 30.22 -2.83
CA GLN A 217 -11.75 29.29 -2.70
C GLN A 217 -11.40 28.31 -1.58
N ASP A 218 -12.20 28.32 -0.51
CA ASP A 218 -11.91 27.55 0.68
C ASP A 218 -12.73 26.26 0.72
N VAL A 219 -12.06 25.12 0.92
CA VAL A 219 -12.67 23.83 1.22
C VAL A 219 -12.38 23.48 2.67
N MET A 220 -13.43 23.09 3.40
CA MET A 220 -13.31 22.77 4.81
C MET A 220 -12.89 21.31 5.00
N ALA A 221 -11.80 21.06 5.69
CA ALA A 221 -11.32 19.72 6.03
C ALA A 221 -11.84 19.32 7.42
N MET A 222 -12.77 18.36 7.47
CA MET A 222 -13.32 17.83 8.72
C MET A 222 -12.63 16.52 9.09
N ALA A 223 -12.21 16.37 10.34
CA ALA A 223 -11.48 15.23 10.84
C ALA A 223 -12.38 14.03 11.19
N TYR A 224 -11.90 12.83 10.86
CA TYR A 224 -12.42 11.53 11.32
C TYR A 224 -11.26 10.70 11.89
N ASP A 225 -11.41 10.21 13.11
CA ASP A 225 -10.37 9.46 13.81
C ASP A 225 -10.68 7.97 13.87
N MET A 226 -9.70 7.14 13.53
CA MET A 226 -9.70 5.68 13.70
C MET A 226 -8.53 5.27 14.60
N PHE A 227 -8.68 4.16 15.31
CA PHE A 227 -7.73 3.73 16.34
C PHE A 227 -7.19 2.34 16.05
N ILE A 228 -5.86 2.20 16.01
CA ILE A 228 -5.15 0.96 15.69
C ILE A 228 -4.42 0.49 16.94
N PRO A 229 -4.82 -0.64 17.55
CA PRO A 229 -4.17 -1.15 18.76
C PRO A 229 -2.82 -1.78 18.48
N GLY A 230 -1.89 -1.61 19.41
CA GLY A 230 -0.68 -2.41 19.49
C GLY A 230 -0.94 -3.81 20.04
N TYR A 231 -0.08 -4.76 19.67
CA TYR A 231 -0.22 -6.15 20.07
C TYR A 231 0.20 -6.39 21.53
N ALA A 232 -0.72 -6.91 22.32
CA ALA A 232 -0.53 -7.31 23.72
C ALA A 232 0.17 -6.23 24.57
N ASN A 233 -0.17 -4.97 24.33
CA ASN A 233 0.22 -3.79 25.10
C ASN A 233 -0.95 -2.81 25.21
N ASN A 234 -0.75 -1.67 25.87
CA ASN A 234 -1.79 -0.67 26.07
C ASN A 234 -1.70 0.48 25.07
N HIS A 235 -0.79 0.42 24.08
CA HIS A 235 -0.62 1.50 23.12
C HIS A 235 -1.60 1.41 21.96
N VAL A 236 -1.98 2.58 21.44
CA VAL A 236 -2.89 2.75 20.34
C VAL A 236 -2.37 3.89 19.46
N THR A 237 -2.28 3.65 18.15
CA THR A 237 -1.97 4.66 17.13
C THR A 237 -3.27 5.23 16.59
N ARG A 238 -3.31 6.54 16.34
CA ARG A 238 -4.45 7.20 15.72
C ARG A 238 -4.20 7.42 14.23
N LEU A 239 -5.19 7.08 13.41
CA LEU A 239 -5.29 7.48 12.02
C LEU A 239 -6.36 8.57 11.90
N ARG A 240 -5.96 9.77 11.50
CA ARG A 240 -6.85 10.90 11.20
C ARG A 240 -7.00 11.05 9.70
N LEU A 241 -8.24 10.97 9.25
CA LEU A 241 -8.60 11.10 7.86
C LEU A 241 -9.44 12.35 7.65
N TRP A 242 -9.12 13.11 6.61
CA TRP A 242 -9.81 14.34 6.26
C TRP A 242 -10.91 14.10 5.25
N SER A 243 -12.11 14.59 5.55
CA SER A 243 -13.25 14.63 4.63
C SER A 243 -13.47 16.06 4.19
N ALA A 244 -13.53 16.26 2.89
CA ALA A 244 -13.82 17.58 2.33
C ALA A 244 -15.29 17.95 2.55
N LYS A 245 -15.52 19.18 3.01
CA LYS A 245 -16.81 19.79 3.22
C LYS A 245 -16.85 21.15 2.54
N SER A 246 -18.02 21.57 2.10
CA SER A 246 -18.20 22.91 1.56
C SER A 246 -18.15 23.94 2.67
N SER A 247 -17.63 25.12 2.37
CA SER A 247 -17.78 26.31 3.21
C SER A 247 -19.21 26.88 3.13
N ARG A 248 -19.94 26.54 2.06
CA ARG A 248 -21.36 26.88 1.83
C ARG A 248 -22.13 25.61 1.47
N ASP A 249 -22.89 25.07 2.39
CA ASP A 249 -23.57 23.79 2.20
C ASP A 249 -24.71 23.85 1.19
N PHE A 250 -25.37 24.99 1.06
CA PHE A 250 -26.59 25.10 0.28
C PHE A 250 -26.92 26.55 -0.05
N ASP A 251 -27.21 26.86 -1.30
CA ASP A 251 -27.68 28.17 -1.73
C ASP A 251 -29.20 28.17 -1.84
N LEU A 252 -29.85 28.74 -0.84
CA LEU A 252 -31.30 28.82 -0.77
C LEU A 252 -31.90 29.72 -1.87
N GLY A 253 -31.13 30.70 -2.39
CA GLY A 253 -31.58 31.57 -3.47
C GLY A 253 -31.82 30.76 -4.74
N TYR A 254 -30.82 30.04 -5.24
CA TYR A 254 -30.98 29.17 -6.42
C TYR A 254 -32.03 28.07 -6.21
N PHE A 255 -32.11 27.51 -5.00
CA PHE A 255 -33.15 26.52 -4.70
C PHE A 255 -34.55 27.06 -4.86
N ASN A 256 -34.81 28.26 -4.34
CA ASN A 256 -36.11 28.94 -4.44
C ASN A 256 -36.47 29.37 -5.89
N GLU A 257 -35.43 29.59 -6.72
CA GLU A 257 -35.59 29.85 -8.16
C GLU A 257 -35.84 28.57 -8.98
N GLY A 258 -35.78 27.39 -8.34
CA GLY A 258 -35.98 26.07 -8.99
C GLY A 258 -34.70 25.48 -9.61
N ASP A 259 -33.53 26.12 -9.48
CA ASP A 259 -32.24 25.58 -9.91
C ASP A 259 -31.59 24.73 -8.81
N TYR A 260 -32.15 23.54 -8.61
CA TYR A 260 -31.69 22.59 -7.58
C TYR A 260 -30.25 22.08 -7.78
N ILE A 261 -29.77 22.05 -9.02
CA ILE A 261 -28.40 21.63 -9.33
C ILE A 261 -27.41 22.70 -8.87
N LYS A 262 -27.66 23.94 -9.24
CA LYS A 262 -26.80 25.07 -8.90
C LYS A 262 -26.80 25.34 -7.38
N ALA A 263 -27.93 25.09 -6.71
CA ALA A 263 -28.05 25.22 -5.26
C ALA A 263 -27.09 24.33 -4.46
N VAL A 264 -26.60 23.21 -5.04
CA VAL A 264 -25.66 22.25 -4.42
C VAL A 264 -24.32 22.16 -5.17
N GLN A 265 -24.07 23.01 -6.15
CA GLN A 265 -22.90 22.94 -7.01
C GLN A 265 -21.59 23.10 -6.23
N ASP A 266 -21.50 24.12 -5.38
CA ASP A 266 -20.32 24.39 -4.55
C ASP A 266 -20.05 23.27 -3.56
N LYS A 267 -21.11 22.71 -2.98
CA LYS A 267 -21.03 21.54 -2.11
C LYS A 267 -20.46 20.34 -2.85
N THR A 268 -21.00 20.04 -4.03
CA THR A 268 -20.54 18.90 -4.84
C THR A 268 -19.11 19.07 -5.29
N ALA A 269 -18.70 20.27 -5.73
CA ALA A 269 -17.34 20.58 -6.14
C ALA A 269 -16.34 20.36 -4.98
N SER A 270 -16.66 20.87 -3.79
CA SER A 270 -15.82 20.68 -2.60
C SER A 270 -15.71 19.23 -2.18
N GLU A 271 -16.83 18.50 -2.07
CA GLU A 271 -16.86 17.12 -1.61
C GLU A 271 -16.18 16.14 -2.58
N ASN A 272 -16.09 16.48 -3.88
CA ASN A 272 -15.36 15.65 -4.87
C ASN A 272 -13.90 15.40 -4.48
N LEU A 273 -13.25 16.30 -3.74
CA LEU A 273 -11.89 16.14 -3.25
C LEU A 273 -11.68 14.86 -2.42
N SER A 274 -12.69 14.42 -1.68
CA SER A 274 -12.58 13.22 -0.83
C SER A 274 -13.42 12.04 -1.31
N ARG A 275 -13.80 11.97 -2.60
CA ARG A 275 -14.64 10.87 -3.11
C ARG A 275 -13.85 9.65 -3.55
N VAL A 276 -12.90 9.83 -4.43
CA VAL A 276 -12.20 8.73 -5.15
C VAL A 276 -10.70 8.86 -4.95
N LEU A 277 -10.04 7.75 -4.63
CA LEU A 277 -8.59 7.62 -4.61
C LEU A 277 -8.08 7.45 -6.05
N TYR A 278 -7.07 8.21 -6.43
CA TYR A 278 -6.46 8.22 -7.77
C TYR A 278 -7.50 8.43 -8.88
N PRO A 279 -8.08 9.65 -8.98
CA PRO A 279 -8.88 9.99 -10.15
C PRO A 279 -8.05 9.83 -11.43
N ASP A 280 -8.73 9.60 -12.54
CA ASP A 280 -8.07 9.48 -13.85
C ASP A 280 -7.36 10.78 -14.22
N ASP A 281 -6.02 10.75 -14.18
CA ASP A 281 -5.11 11.88 -14.43
C ASP A 281 -4.65 11.98 -15.89
N SER A 282 -5.23 11.19 -16.78
CA SER A 282 -5.06 11.36 -18.22
C SER A 282 -5.69 12.68 -18.75
N THR A 283 -6.63 13.24 -17.99
CA THR A 283 -7.30 14.50 -18.29
C THR A 283 -6.75 15.65 -17.44
N GLU A 284 -6.82 16.89 -17.93
CA GLU A 284 -6.42 18.08 -17.18
C GLU A 284 -7.22 18.22 -15.88
N VAL A 285 -8.52 18.00 -15.92
CA VAL A 285 -9.41 18.08 -14.75
C VAL A 285 -9.03 17.04 -13.69
N GLY A 286 -8.69 15.84 -14.12
CA GLY A 286 -8.24 14.78 -13.20
C GLY A 286 -6.89 15.11 -12.56
N ARG A 287 -5.94 15.69 -13.30
CA ARG A 287 -4.67 16.18 -12.76
C ARG A 287 -4.87 17.30 -11.73
N VAL A 288 -5.75 18.26 -12.02
CA VAL A 288 -6.13 19.31 -11.07
C VAL A 288 -6.66 18.70 -9.78
N LEU A 289 -7.62 17.78 -9.88
CA LEU A 289 -8.24 17.13 -8.72
C LEU A 289 -7.20 16.37 -7.89
N ARG A 290 -6.26 15.68 -8.53
CA ARG A 290 -5.20 14.94 -7.83
C ARG A 290 -4.28 15.86 -7.03
N LEU A 291 -3.79 16.94 -7.63
CA LEU A 291 -2.99 17.95 -6.92
C LEU A 291 -3.78 18.61 -5.78
N GLN A 292 -5.07 18.88 -6.00
CA GLN A 292 -5.94 19.39 -4.94
C GLN A 292 -6.07 18.42 -3.77
N GLN A 293 -6.20 17.11 -4.02
CA GLN A 293 -6.25 16.08 -2.98
C GLN A 293 -4.97 16.04 -2.14
N GLU A 294 -3.81 16.11 -2.81
CA GLU A 294 -2.51 16.10 -2.15
C GLU A 294 -2.34 17.31 -1.23
N TYR A 295 -2.65 18.50 -1.73
CA TYR A 295 -2.57 19.72 -0.93
C TYR A 295 -3.63 19.75 0.18
N PHE A 296 -4.85 19.30 -0.09
CA PHE A 296 -5.97 19.30 0.86
C PHE A 296 -5.60 18.59 2.17
N PHE A 297 -5.14 17.33 2.09
CA PHE A 297 -4.84 16.61 3.33
C PHE A 297 -3.57 17.10 4.01
N VAL A 298 -2.59 17.56 3.25
CA VAL A 298 -1.33 18.10 3.77
C VAL A 298 -1.58 19.38 4.57
N SER A 299 -2.30 20.34 3.99
CA SER A 299 -2.59 21.62 4.64
C SER A 299 -3.39 21.41 5.92
N ALA A 300 -4.47 20.61 5.88
CA ALA A 300 -5.26 20.29 7.06
C ALA A 300 -4.44 19.58 8.15
N ALA A 301 -3.57 18.65 7.75
CA ALA A 301 -2.71 17.93 8.69
C ALA A 301 -1.68 18.84 9.36
N LEU A 302 -1.01 19.73 8.61
CA LEU A 302 -0.04 20.68 9.16
C LEU A 302 -0.70 21.68 10.11
N GLN A 303 -1.86 22.21 9.76
CA GLN A 303 -2.65 23.08 10.65
C GLN A 303 -3.00 22.36 11.98
N ASP A 304 -3.44 21.10 11.91
CA ASP A 304 -3.76 20.29 13.11
C ASP A 304 -2.52 20.00 13.96
N ILE A 305 -1.37 19.72 13.33
CA ILE A 305 -0.10 19.49 14.02
C ILE A 305 0.36 20.75 14.75
N LEU A 306 0.36 21.90 14.08
CA LEU A 306 0.75 23.18 14.67
C LEU A 306 -0.19 23.56 15.82
N ARG A 307 -1.52 23.42 15.64
CA ARG A 307 -2.49 23.64 16.72
C ARG A 307 -2.16 22.81 17.98
N LYS A 308 -1.88 21.50 17.81
CA LYS A 308 -1.50 20.62 18.93
C LYS A 308 -0.15 20.98 19.53
N PHE A 309 0.80 21.39 18.70
CA PHE A 309 2.09 21.85 19.17
C PHE A 309 1.93 23.07 20.08
N PHE A 310 1.11 24.06 19.70
CA PHE A 310 0.85 25.26 20.50
C PHE A 310 0.03 25.01 21.78
N GLU A 311 -0.62 23.86 21.93
CA GLU A 311 -1.23 23.46 23.21
C GLU A 311 -0.18 23.22 24.31
N GLN A 312 1.08 22.91 23.93
CA GLN A 312 2.14 22.56 24.87
C GLN A 312 3.36 23.49 24.81
N TYR A 313 3.65 24.06 23.64
CA TYR A 313 4.85 24.84 23.37
C TYR A 313 4.48 26.15 22.69
N SER A 314 5.20 27.24 23.03
CA SER A 314 5.05 28.54 22.37
C SER A 314 6.22 28.88 21.42
N ASP A 315 7.35 28.16 21.57
CA ASP A 315 8.55 28.38 20.78
C ASP A 315 8.63 27.41 19.61
N LEU A 316 8.46 27.95 18.39
CA LEU A 316 8.52 27.16 17.14
C LEU A 316 9.88 26.54 16.85
N THR A 317 10.97 27.02 17.45
CA THR A 317 12.31 26.38 17.32
C THR A 317 12.35 24.97 17.92
N LEU A 318 11.36 24.62 18.75
CA LEU A 318 11.19 23.28 19.31
C LEU A 318 10.41 22.36 18.38
N LEU A 319 9.81 22.85 17.29
CA LEU A 319 8.93 22.04 16.44
C LEU A 319 9.63 20.78 15.92
N SER A 320 10.81 20.92 15.33
CA SER A 320 11.56 19.78 14.81
C SER A 320 12.08 18.80 15.89
N LYS A 321 12.13 19.23 17.14
CA LYS A 321 12.49 18.38 18.29
C LYS A 321 11.29 17.57 18.82
N GLN A 322 10.07 18.09 18.65
CA GLN A 322 8.82 17.48 19.14
C GLN A 322 8.03 16.76 18.05
N VAL A 323 8.26 17.11 16.81
CA VAL A 323 7.51 16.63 15.63
C VAL A 323 8.47 16.03 14.61
N ALA A 324 8.16 14.82 14.15
CA ALA A 324 8.77 14.20 12.98
C ALA A 324 7.65 13.87 11.97
N ILE A 325 7.81 14.29 10.72
CA ILE A 325 6.84 14.03 9.65
C ILE A 325 7.50 13.18 8.58
N GLN A 326 6.92 12.00 8.31
CA GLN A 326 7.35 11.10 7.26
C GLN A 326 6.48 11.29 6.02
N LEU A 327 7.08 11.68 4.92
CA LEU A 327 6.43 11.78 3.61
C LEU A 327 6.47 10.41 2.93
N ASN A 328 5.30 9.81 2.73
CA ASN A 328 5.16 8.51 2.08
C ASN A 328 4.95 8.69 0.58
N ASP A 329 6.01 8.56 -0.18
CA ASP A 329 6.15 8.93 -1.59
C ASP A 329 6.15 10.46 -1.83
N THR A 330 6.01 10.89 -3.09
CA THR A 330 5.98 12.30 -3.51
C THR A 330 4.62 12.96 -3.28
N HIS A 331 3.56 12.19 -3.09
CA HIS A 331 2.20 12.71 -2.91
C HIS A 331 2.07 13.81 -1.85
N PRO A 332 2.72 13.70 -0.66
CA PRO A 332 2.68 14.78 0.33
C PRO A 332 3.82 15.80 0.19
N SER A 333 4.60 15.82 -0.89
CA SER A 333 5.77 16.70 -1.01
C SER A 333 5.44 18.20 -0.97
N ILE A 334 4.21 18.56 -1.34
CA ILE A 334 3.68 19.93 -1.19
C ILE A 334 3.66 20.41 0.28
N ALA A 335 3.88 19.49 1.24
CA ALA A 335 4.03 19.82 2.65
C ALA A 335 5.24 20.72 2.92
N VAL A 336 6.30 20.64 2.09
CA VAL A 336 7.50 21.46 2.24
C VAL A 336 7.15 22.95 2.06
N PRO A 337 6.62 23.42 0.92
CA PRO A 337 6.22 24.80 0.77
C PRO A 337 5.03 25.20 1.65
N GLU A 338 4.12 24.27 2.03
CA GLU A 338 3.01 24.61 2.93
C GLU A 338 3.51 24.87 4.36
N LEU A 339 4.43 24.07 4.90
CA LEU A 339 5.00 24.36 6.22
C LEU A 339 5.78 25.68 6.21
N MET A 340 6.55 25.96 5.14
CA MET A 340 7.22 27.23 4.96
C MET A 340 6.22 28.40 4.97
N ARG A 341 5.10 28.28 4.22
CA ARG A 341 4.04 29.30 4.20
C ARG A 341 3.46 29.53 5.59
N LEU A 342 3.10 28.46 6.29
CA LEU A 342 2.54 28.56 7.64
C LEU A 342 3.52 29.26 8.61
N LEU A 343 4.79 28.86 8.59
CA LEU A 343 5.82 29.44 9.47
C LEU A 343 6.11 30.91 9.15
N MET A 344 6.19 31.29 7.86
CA MET A 344 6.53 32.65 7.45
C MET A 344 5.33 33.60 7.45
N ASP A 345 4.24 33.16 6.80
CA ASP A 345 3.12 34.08 6.52
C ASP A 345 2.15 34.16 7.71
N GLU A 346 1.94 33.06 8.45
CA GLU A 346 1.02 33.04 9.60
C GLU A 346 1.74 33.27 10.94
N HIS A 347 2.99 32.75 11.06
CA HIS A 347 3.77 32.88 12.30
C HIS A 347 4.96 33.86 12.21
N GLN A 348 5.13 34.55 11.08
CA GLN A 348 6.07 35.66 10.89
C GLN A 348 7.55 35.30 11.09
N LEU A 349 7.94 34.02 10.91
CA LEU A 349 9.34 33.60 10.96
C LEU A 349 10.11 34.11 9.72
N GLU A 350 11.38 34.42 9.93
CA GLU A 350 12.30 34.69 8.82
C GLU A 350 12.59 33.41 8.04
N TRP A 351 12.92 33.55 6.74
CA TRP A 351 13.11 32.43 5.82
C TRP A 351 14.07 31.36 6.35
N ASP A 352 15.25 31.77 6.79
CA ASP A 352 16.31 30.82 7.15
C ASP A 352 15.89 29.98 8.38
N MET A 353 15.26 30.60 9.38
CA MET A 353 14.72 29.89 10.54
C MET A 353 13.58 28.96 10.14
N ALA A 354 12.67 29.42 9.29
CA ALA A 354 11.55 28.57 8.81
C ALA A 354 12.08 27.38 8.00
N TRP A 355 13.11 27.59 7.17
CA TRP A 355 13.73 26.54 6.37
C TRP A 355 14.44 25.49 7.23
N ASP A 356 15.21 25.91 8.24
CA ASP A 356 15.88 24.99 9.18
C ASP A 356 14.86 24.11 9.94
N ILE A 357 13.77 24.71 10.40
CA ILE A 357 12.67 23.98 11.06
C ILE A 357 12.04 23.00 10.07
N CYS A 358 11.69 23.45 8.87
CA CYS A 358 11.04 22.67 7.84
C CYS A 358 11.88 21.44 7.48
N THR A 359 13.13 21.64 7.07
CA THR A 359 14.03 20.55 6.65
C THR A 359 14.35 19.58 7.77
N SER A 360 14.42 20.03 9.02
CA SER A 360 14.65 19.18 10.19
C SER A 360 13.41 18.39 10.66
N THR A 361 12.22 18.78 10.17
CA THR A 361 10.96 18.13 10.53
C THR A 361 10.59 17.00 9.57
N PHE A 362 10.86 17.18 8.27
CA PHE A 362 10.49 16.21 7.24
C PHE A 362 11.56 15.16 6.97
N SER A 363 11.08 13.98 6.63
CA SER A 363 11.83 12.89 6.01
C SER A 363 10.99 12.26 4.89
N TYR A 364 11.64 11.74 3.85
CA TYR A 364 10.99 11.28 2.63
C TYR A 364 11.32 9.82 2.34
N THR A 365 10.29 9.04 2.01
CA THR A 365 10.44 7.66 1.50
C THR A 365 10.13 7.65 0.00
N ASN A 366 11.10 7.25 -0.82
CA ASN A 366 10.88 6.99 -2.24
C ASN A 366 10.42 5.54 -2.45
N HIS A 367 9.45 5.32 -3.34
CA HIS A 367 8.88 4.00 -3.64
C HIS A 367 9.05 3.55 -5.08
N THR A 368 9.72 4.34 -5.93
CA THR A 368 9.88 4.02 -7.35
C THR A 368 11.20 4.50 -7.91
N LEU A 369 11.67 3.78 -8.95
CA LEU A 369 12.79 4.21 -9.79
C LEU A 369 12.34 4.59 -11.20
N MET A 370 11.08 4.34 -11.53
CA MET A 370 10.53 4.57 -12.86
C MET A 370 10.25 6.06 -13.05
N PRO A 371 10.88 6.73 -14.03
CA PRO A 371 10.72 8.18 -14.24
C PRO A 371 9.25 8.60 -14.45
N GLU A 372 8.47 7.79 -15.14
CA GLU A 372 7.04 8.03 -15.39
C GLU A 372 6.16 7.96 -14.15
N ALA A 373 6.67 7.37 -13.06
CA ALA A 373 5.96 7.28 -11.78
C ALA A 373 6.42 8.36 -10.78
N LEU A 374 7.44 9.17 -11.15
CA LEU A 374 7.82 10.36 -10.39
C LEU A 374 6.88 11.50 -10.76
N GLU A 375 6.26 12.09 -9.76
CA GLU A 375 5.31 13.18 -9.99
C GLU A 375 6.01 14.44 -10.44
N ASN A 376 5.56 14.94 -11.59
CA ASN A 376 5.89 16.25 -12.10
C ASN A 376 4.58 17.03 -12.31
N TRP A 377 4.52 18.26 -11.81
CA TRP A 377 3.35 19.11 -11.98
C TRP A 377 3.66 20.32 -12.84
N PRO A 378 2.85 20.64 -13.87
CA PRO A 378 3.02 21.85 -14.64
C PRO A 378 3.10 23.09 -13.73
N VAL A 379 4.12 23.93 -13.93
CA VAL A 379 4.29 25.18 -13.19
C VAL A 379 3.00 26.02 -13.25
N SER A 380 2.40 26.13 -14.44
CA SER A 380 1.16 26.88 -14.65
C SER A 380 -0.02 26.35 -13.80
N LEU A 381 -0.06 25.03 -13.55
CA LEU A 381 -1.08 24.43 -12.70
C LEU A 381 -0.88 24.82 -11.22
N ILE A 382 0.36 24.71 -10.71
CA ILE A 382 0.66 25.11 -9.34
C ILE A 382 0.47 26.62 -9.16
N GLU A 383 0.93 27.47 -10.10
CA GLU A 383 0.74 28.93 -10.05
C GLU A 383 -0.75 29.30 -9.97
N LYS A 384 -1.59 28.62 -10.75
CA LYS A 384 -3.03 28.88 -10.75
C LYS A 384 -3.70 28.39 -9.48
N LEU A 385 -3.34 27.21 -8.98
CA LEU A 385 -3.99 26.56 -7.86
C LEU A 385 -3.46 27.02 -6.51
N LEU A 386 -2.13 27.20 -6.41
CA LEU A 386 -1.36 27.42 -5.17
C LEU A 386 -0.28 28.51 -5.39
N PRO A 387 -0.66 29.75 -5.71
CA PRO A 387 0.29 30.78 -6.14
C PRO A 387 1.40 31.05 -5.12
N ARG A 388 1.09 31.04 -3.81
CA ARG A 388 2.10 31.25 -2.77
C ARG A 388 3.11 30.10 -2.69
N HIS A 389 2.66 28.87 -2.85
CA HIS A 389 3.53 27.70 -2.85
C HIS A 389 4.51 27.75 -4.01
N MET A 390 4.06 28.20 -5.20
CA MET A 390 4.95 28.33 -6.34
C MET A 390 6.04 29.39 -6.11
N GLN A 391 5.70 30.53 -5.49
CA GLN A 391 6.71 31.54 -5.10
C GLN A 391 7.76 30.95 -4.15
N ILE A 392 7.32 30.16 -3.17
CA ILE A 392 8.21 29.48 -2.21
C ILE A 392 9.10 28.46 -2.93
N ILE A 393 8.54 27.66 -3.84
CA ILE A 393 9.30 26.67 -4.63
C ILE A 393 10.36 27.38 -5.49
N TYR A 394 10.06 28.52 -6.11
CA TYR A 394 11.03 29.30 -6.86
C TYR A 394 12.18 29.80 -5.96
N GLU A 395 11.90 30.27 -4.76
CA GLU A 395 12.96 30.73 -3.85
C GLU A 395 13.80 29.57 -3.32
N ILE A 396 13.18 28.39 -3.01
CA ILE A 396 13.92 27.16 -2.66
C ILE A 396 14.86 26.78 -3.81
N ASN A 397 14.35 26.76 -5.04
CA ASN A 397 15.14 26.40 -6.22
C ASN A 397 16.30 27.38 -6.45
N LYS A 398 16.04 28.67 -6.36
CA LYS A 398 17.08 29.72 -6.51
C LYS A 398 18.22 29.54 -5.50
N ARG A 399 17.91 29.25 -4.23
CA ARG A 399 18.89 29.00 -3.18
C ARG A 399 19.67 27.72 -3.40
N LEU A 400 18.98 26.62 -3.79
CA LEU A 400 19.61 25.37 -4.16
C LEU A 400 20.61 25.55 -5.30
N ILE A 401 20.21 26.21 -6.39
CA ILE A 401 21.06 26.42 -7.56
C ILE A 401 22.29 27.32 -7.22
N ALA A 402 22.10 28.33 -6.38
CA ALA A 402 23.20 29.16 -5.90
C ALA A 402 24.23 28.37 -5.08
N GLN A 403 23.74 27.47 -4.17
CA GLN A 403 24.60 26.57 -3.40
C GLN A 403 25.38 25.63 -4.34
N VAL A 404 24.67 24.95 -5.26
CA VAL A 404 25.26 23.96 -6.17
C VAL A 404 26.36 24.61 -7.06
N ARG A 405 26.09 25.80 -7.60
CA ARG A 405 27.11 26.53 -8.38
C ARG A 405 28.36 26.88 -7.58
N LYS A 406 28.20 27.16 -6.30
CA LYS A 406 29.32 27.47 -5.38
C LYS A 406 30.12 26.22 -5.05
N ASP A 407 29.42 25.10 -4.76
CA ASP A 407 30.06 23.89 -4.27
C ASP A 407 30.63 23.03 -5.41
N PHE A 408 30.10 23.15 -6.63
CA PHE A 408 30.50 22.40 -7.83
C PHE A 408 30.70 23.33 -9.03
N PRO A 409 31.70 24.25 -8.99
CA PRO A 409 31.86 25.30 -10.00
C PRO A 409 32.23 24.78 -11.40
N ASP A 410 32.78 23.57 -11.49
CA ASP A 410 33.24 22.98 -12.75
C ASP A 410 32.17 22.11 -13.43
N ASP A 411 31.04 21.76 -12.75
CA ASP A 411 29.92 21.00 -13.32
C ASP A 411 28.77 21.95 -13.70
N TYR A 412 28.86 22.52 -14.90
CA TYR A 412 27.89 23.49 -15.43
C TYR A 412 26.47 22.90 -15.65
N ASP A 413 26.35 21.58 -15.81
CA ASP A 413 25.08 20.91 -16.04
C ASP A 413 24.36 20.46 -14.74
N ARG A 414 25.07 20.32 -13.63
CA ARG A 414 24.53 19.90 -12.35
C ARG A 414 23.36 20.76 -11.87
N PRO A 415 23.43 22.14 -11.97
CA PRO A 415 22.30 22.98 -11.61
C PRO A 415 20.99 22.58 -12.33
N ARG A 416 21.07 22.24 -13.61
CA ARG A 416 19.90 21.80 -14.40
C ARG A 416 19.39 20.42 -13.94
N ARG A 417 20.29 19.48 -13.63
CA ARG A 417 19.91 18.12 -13.18
C ARG A 417 19.22 18.13 -11.83
N VAL A 418 19.66 18.99 -10.89
CA VAL A 418 19.09 19.07 -9.54
C VAL A 418 17.97 20.07 -9.39
N SER A 419 17.75 20.93 -10.37
CA SER A 419 16.69 21.96 -10.35
C SER A 419 15.35 21.32 -9.96
N LEU A 420 14.60 22.02 -9.11
CA LEU A 420 13.21 21.66 -8.80
C LEU A 420 12.29 21.88 -9.98
N ILE A 421 12.73 22.65 -10.98
CA ILE A 421 11.95 22.99 -12.17
C ILE A 421 12.63 22.38 -13.39
N ASP A 422 11.89 21.56 -14.10
CA ASP A 422 12.27 21.09 -15.43
C ASP A 422 11.88 22.14 -16.47
N GLU A 423 12.86 22.57 -17.26
CA GLU A 423 12.69 23.57 -18.33
C GLU A 423 12.86 22.97 -19.73
N THR A 424 12.93 21.64 -19.87
CA THR A 424 13.20 20.97 -21.16
C THR A 424 11.98 20.91 -22.11
N GLY A 425 10.83 21.34 -21.65
CA GLY A 425 9.57 21.42 -22.38
C GLY A 425 8.64 22.44 -21.76
N ASP A 426 7.39 22.08 -21.56
CA ASP A 426 6.51 22.80 -20.64
C ASP A 426 7.11 22.71 -19.24
N ARG A 427 7.29 23.85 -18.58
CA ARG A 427 7.94 23.88 -17.26
C ARG A 427 7.16 23.08 -16.26
N GLU A 428 7.84 22.16 -15.57
CA GLU A 428 7.26 21.29 -14.57
C GLU A 428 8.04 21.34 -13.25
N VAL A 429 7.35 21.21 -12.13
CA VAL A 429 7.95 21.06 -10.81
C VAL A 429 8.19 19.57 -10.54
N ARG A 430 9.46 19.21 -10.27
CA ARG A 430 9.90 17.86 -9.91
C ARG A 430 9.67 17.62 -8.43
N MET A 431 8.58 16.97 -8.10
CA MET A 431 8.17 16.77 -6.69
C MET A 431 9.14 15.90 -5.90
N ALA A 432 9.78 14.92 -6.53
CA ALA A 432 10.82 14.11 -5.89
C ALA A 432 12.04 14.97 -5.47
N ASN A 433 12.50 15.90 -6.34
CA ASN A 433 13.59 16.79 -6.01
C ASN A 433 13.21 17.72 -4.84
N LEU A 434 11.99 18.25 -4.84
CA LEU A 434 11.45 19.06 -3.74
C LEU A 434 11.45 18.28 -2.42
N ALA A 435 10.99 17.01 -2.43
CA ALA A 435 10.99 16.15 -1.26
C ALA A 435 12.41 15.86 -0.73
N VAL A 436 13.36 15.60 -1.64
CA VAL A 436 14.78 15.38 -1.27
C VAL A 436 15.38 16.60 -0.61
N VAL A 437 15.19 17.78 -1.20
CA VAL A 437 15.77 19.05 -0.70
C VAL A 437 15.13 19.43 0.64
N GLY A 438 13.81 19.29 0.77
CA GLY A 438 13.04 19.65 1.95
C GLY A 438 13.09 18.64 3.12
N SER A 439 13.85 17.55 3.00
CA SER A 439 13.94 16.49 4.03
C SER A 439 15.36 16.35 4.57
N HIS A 440 15.51 16.03 5.88
CA HIS A 440 16.82 15.73 6.48
C HIS A 440 17.31 14.31 6.15
N LYS A 441 16.40 13.36 5.92
CA LYS A 441 16.69 12.00 5.49
C LYS A 441 15.75 11.58 4.37
N VAL A 442 16.29 10.81 3.44
CA VAL A 442 15.58 10.16 2.34
C VAL A 442 15.86 8.67 2.43
N ASN A 443 14.85 7.82 2.31
CA ASN A 443 15.13 6.39 2.29
C ASN A 443 14.58 5.69 1.05
N GLY A 444 15.36 4.71 0.58
CA GLY A 444 14.86 3.63 -0.26
C GLY A 444 14.21 2.53 0.58
N VAL A 445 13.57 1.57 -0.09
CA VAL A 445 12.71 0.56 0.55
C VAL A 445 13.21 -0.88 0.38
N SER A 446 14.38 -1.05 -0.22
CA SER A 446 15.23 -2.24 -0.25
C SER A 446 16.69 -1.83 -0.48
N GLN A 447 17.65 -2.72 -0.24
CA GLN A 447 19.06 -2.38 -0.43
C GLN A 447 19.36 -2.04 -1.90
N LEU A 448 18.93 -2.88 -2.84
CA LEU A 448 19.09 -2.64 -4.28
C LEU A 448 18.47 -1.30 -4.70
N HIS A 449 17.25 -1.02 -4.25
CA HIS A 449 16.58 0.24 -4.54
C HIS A 449 17.38 1.44 -4.03
N THR A 450 17.87 1.36 -2.80
CA THR A 450 18.66 2.45 -2.20
C THR A 450 19.97 2.68 -2.96
N ASP A 451 20.61 1.61 -3.39
CA ASP A 451 21.86 1.71 -4.17
C ASP A 451 21.60 2.35 -5.53
N LEU A 452 20.49 2.00 -6.19
CA LEU A 452 20.06 2.64 -7.44
C LEU A 452 19.63 4.10 -7.25
N LEU A 453 19.03 4.47 -6.10
CA LEU A 453 18.79 5.88 -5.78
C LEU A 453 20.09 6.67 -5.70
N ARG A 454 21.11 6.13 -5.03
CA ARG A 454 22.40 6.78 -4.85
C ARG A 454 23.22 6.87 -6.12
N SER A 455 23.18 5.83 -6.96
CA SER A 455 24.01 5.76 -8.17
C SER A 455 23.35 6.36 -9.41
N ASN A 456 22.01 6.40 -9.46
CA ASN A 456 21.26 6.81 -10.63
C ASN A 456 20.34 8.00 -10.33
N LEU A 457 19.14 7.75 -9.79
CA LEU A 457 18.06 8.74 -9.70
C LEU A 457 18.45 10.00 -8.92
N PHE A 458 19.12 9.83 -7.78
CA PHE A 458 19.53 10.93 -6.89
C PHE A 458 21.05 11.01 -6.74
N SER A 459 21.81 10.58 -7.76
CA SER A 459 23.27 10.58 -7.70
C SER A 459 23.85 11.96 -7.41
N ASP A 460 23.39 13.00 -8.09
CA ASP A 460 23.80 14.38 -7.83
C ASP A 460 23.47 14.82 -6.39
N PHE A 461 22.27 14.49 -5.90
CA PHE A 461 21.87 14.80 -4.52
C PHE A 461 22.68 14.01 -3.48
N ASN A 462 23.10 12.79 -3.81
CA ASN A 462 23.94 12.00 -2.93
C ASN A 462 25.34 12.58 -2.77
N GLU A 463 25.85 13.26 -3.80
CA GLU A 463 27.10 14.01 -3.73
C GLU A 463 26.95 15.35 -2.98
N ILE A 464 25.83 16.08 -3.22
CA ILE A 464 25.53 17.36 -2.54
C ILE A 464 25.27 17.15 -1.05
N TYR A 465 24.57 16.08 -0.70
CA TYR A 465 24.17 15.77 0.67
C TYR A 465 24.59 14.33 1.05
N PRO A 466 25.88 14.11 1.31
CA PRO A 466 26.36 12.82 1.78
C PRO A 466 25.56 12.33 3.00
N ASP A 467 25.33 11.03 3.11
CA ASP A 467 24.59 10.40 4.21
C ASP A 467 23.08 10.76 4.32
N LYS A 468 22.52 11.57 3.42
CA LYS A 468 21.08 11.86 3.41
C LYS A 468 20.28 10.62 3.01
N ILE A 469 20.74 9.83 2.02
CA ILE A 469 20.04 8.68 1.47
C ILE A 469 20.41 7.43 2.28
N VAL A 470 19.43 6.78 2.91
CA VAL A 470 19.62 5.58 3.74
C VAL A 470 18.73 4.43 3.28
N ASN A 471 19.15 3.18 3.56
CA ASN A 471 18.30 2.03 3.34
C ASN A 471 17.45 1.73 4.56
N LEU A 472 16.14 1.54 4.33
CA LEU A 472 15.17 1.02 5.28
C LEU A 472 14.29 -0.01 4.57
N THR A 473 14.75 -1.23 4.51
CA THR A 473 14.03 -2.30 3.82
C THR A 473 12.64 -2.49 4.39
N ASN A 474 11.64 -2.55 3.54
CA ASN A 474 10.26 -2.76 3.93
C ASN A 474 10.08 -4.02 4.77
N GLY A 475 8.97 -4.06 5.49
CA GLY A 475 8.54 -5.21 6.27
C GLY A 475 7.03 -5.33 6.29
N ILE A 476 6.56 -6.45 6.82
CA ILE A 476 5.14 -6.78 6.93
C ILE A 476 4.76 -7.05 8.38
N ASN A 477 3.52 -6.79 8.72
CA ASN A 477 2.98 -7.06 10.05
C ASN A 477 2.71 -8.56 10.24
N PRO A 478 3.42 -9.26 11.16
CA PRO A 478 3.26 -10.70 11.37
C PRO A 478 1.90 -11.05 12.00
N ARG A 479 1.29 -10.14 12.80
CA ARG A 479 -0.01 -10.34 13.44
C ARG A 479 -1.08 -10.58 12.39
N ARG A 480 -1.15 -9.74 11.33
CA ARG A 480 -2.07 -9.93 10.24
C ARG A 480 -1.62 -11.03 9.27
N TRP A 481 -0.37 -10.95 8.79
CA TRP A 481 0.08 -11.72 7.62
C TRP A 481 0.54 -13.15 7.94
N LEU A 482 0.51 -13.56 9.20
CA LEU A 482 0.66 -14.95 9.60
C LEU A 482 -0.38 -15.36 10.66
N ARG A 483 -0.42 -14.68 11.81
CA ARG A 483 -1.29 -15.11 12.91
C ARG A 483 -2.77 -15.08 12.54
N LEU A 484 -3.23 -14.03 11.85
CA LEU A 484 -4.63 -13.84 11.49
C LEU A 484 -5.02 -14.69 10.29
N ILE A 485 -4.27 -14.56 9.16
CA ILE A 485 -4.70 -15.18 7.90
C ILE A 485 -4.37 -16.67 7.80
N ASN A 486 -3.45 -17.20 8.62
CA ASN A 486 -3.05 -18.60 8.61
C ASN A 486 -3.05 -19.21 10.00
N PRO A 487 -4.23 -19.35 10.61
CA PRO A 487 -4.35 -19.83 12.00
C PRO A 487 -3.81 -21.24 12.21
N GLU A 488 -3.90 -22.13 11.20
CA GLU A 488 -3.39 -23.51 11.29
C GLU A 488 -1.85 -23.52 11.39
N LEU A 489 -1.18 -22.81 10.48
CA LEU A 489 0.29 -22.67 10.50
C LEU A 489 0.74 -21.95 11.78
N SER A 490 0.07 -20.85 12.15
CA SER A 490 0.36 -20.09 13.36
C SER A 490 0.28 -20.95 14.62
N ARG A 491 -0.74 -21.79 14.73
CA ARG A 491 -0.88 -22.74 15.87
C ARG A 491 0.22 -23.80 15.86
N LEU A 492 0.58 -24.32 14.68
CA LEU A 492 1.66 -25.29 14.56
C LEU A 492 3.00 -24.67 14.99
N ILE A 493 3.34 -23.47 14.50
CA ILE A 493 4.54 -22.74 14.87
C ILE A 493 4.57 -22.50 16.39
N SER A 494 3.49 -21.95 16.95
CA SER A 494 3.44 -21.63 18.38
C SER A 494 3.54 -22.86 19.28
N LYS A 495 3.04 -24.01 18.84
CA LYS A 495 3.22 -25.28 19.57
C LYS A 495 4.64 -25.83 19.48
N THR A 496 5.41 -25.44 18.47
CA THR A 496 6.74 -25.98 18.20
C THR A 496 7.85 -25.13 18.84
N ILE A 497 7.79 -23.81 18.66
CA ILE A 497 8.84 -22.88 19.10
C ILE A 497 8.36 -21.82 20.11
N GLY A 498 7.11 -21.91 20.61
CA GLY A 498 6.51 -20.89 21.46
C GLY A 498 5.83 -19.76 20.67
N SER A 499 5.18 -18.82 21.35
CA SER A 499 4.39 -17.75 20.73
C SER A 499 5.14 -16.41 20.59
N ASP A 500 6.38 -16.33 21.00
CA ASP A 500 7.17 -15.08 21.02
C ASP A 500 7.41 -14.50 19.62
N TRP A 501 7.36 -15.34 18.58
CA TRP A 501 7.49 -14.94 17.19
C TRP A 501 6.49 -13.84 16.77
N VAL A 502 5.35 -13.73 17.43
CA VAL A 502 4.35 -12.70 17.14
C VAL A 502 4.85 -11.29 17.49
N LYS A 503 5.73 -11.19 18.49
CA LYS A 503 6.41 -9.94 18.93
C LYS A 503 7.81 -9.81 18.36
N ASN A 504 8.49 -10.94 18.20
CA ASN A 504 9.85 -11.01 17.67
C ASN A 504 9.92 -12.05 16.56
N LEU A 505 9.73 -11.60 15.32
CA LEU A 505 9.67 -12.47 14.17
C LEU A 505 10.97 -13.25 13.93
N ASP A 506 12.11 -12.76 14.44
CA ASP A 506 13.39 -13.47 14.37
C ASP A 506 13.37 -14.85 15.05
N SER A 507 12.45 -15.06 15.99
CA SER A 507 12.26 -16.37 16.64
C SER A 507 11.86 -17.47 15.67
N LEU A 508 11.36 -17.12 14.49
CA LEU A 508 11.03 -18.10 13.44
C LEU A 508 12.25 -18.89 12.96
N ARG A 509 13.47 -18.37 13.14
CA ARG A 509 14.71 -19.10 12.80
C ARG A 509 14.80 -20.49 13.45
N ASN A 510 14.22 -20.65 14.65
CA ASN A 510 14.19 -21.89 15.37
C ASN A 510 13.36 -22.99 14.65
N LEU A 511 12.56 -22.64 13.62
CA LEU A 511 11.88 -23.62 12.79
C LEU A 511 12.83 -24.42 11.89
N ALA A 512 13.99 -23.87 11.59
CA ALA A 512 14.98 -24.54 10.76
C ALA A 512 15.37 -25.92 11.33
N ASP A 513 15.43 -26.08 12.66
CA ASP A 513 15.77 -27.33 13.34
C ASP A 513 14.72 -28.44 13.10
N PHE A 514 13.55 -28.07 12.63
CA PHE A 514 12.44 -29.00 12.35
C PHE A 514 12.23 -29.29 10.88
N CYS A 515 13.02 -28.67 9.98
CA CYS A 515 12.78 -28.76 8.53
C CYS A 515 12.91 -30.18 7.96
N GLU A 516 13.65 -31.09 8.60
CA GLU A 516 13.79 -32.51 8.24
C GLU A 516 12.96 -33.45 9.13
N ASN A 517 12.25 -32.92 10.12
CA ASN A 517 11.41 -33.72 11.01
C ASN A 517 10.15 -34.16 10.27
N LYS A 518 10.04 -35.44 9.93
CA LYS A 518 8.93 -36.02 9.16
C LYS A 518 7.56 -35.71 9.75
N ARG A 519 7.39 -35.81 11.10
CA ARG A 519 6.12 -35.52 11.77
C ARG A 519 5.76 -34.03 11.70
N PHE A 520 6.74 -33.16 11.77
CA PHE A 520 6.51 -31.71 11.61
C PHE A 520 6.15 -31.39 10.16
N GLN A 521 6.87 -31.95 9.18
CA GLN A 521 6.57 -31.78 7.75
C GLN A 521 5.15 -32.26 7.39
N GLU A 522 4.72 -33.41 7.93
CA GLU A 522 3.35 -33.91 7.71
C GLU A 522 2.28 -32.92 8.23
N ARG A 523 2.45 -32.43 9.45
CA ARG A 523 1.53 -31.44 10.04
C ARG A 523 1.55 -30.12 9.29
N TYR A 524 2.72 -29.69 8.82
CA TYR A 524 2.90 -28.48 8.01
C TYR A 524 2.19 -28.62 6.65
N SER A 525 2.36 -29.77 5.99
CA SER A 525 1.66 -30.08 4.74
C SER A 525 0.15 -30.12 4.89
N ASN A 526 -0.34 -30.69 6.00
CA ASN A 526 -1.77 -30.74 6.28
C ASN A 526 -2.36 -29.34 6.50
N ALA A 527 -1.65 -28.44 7.17
CA ALA A 527 -2.05 -27.04 7.30
C ALA A 527 -2.11 -26.34 5.94
N LYS A 528 -1.12 -26.57 5.07
CA LYS A 528 -1.09 -26.03 3.70
C LYS A 528 -2.25 -26.60 2.88
N LEU A 529 -2.47 -27.91 2.89
CA LEU A 529 -3.55 -28.55 2.14
C LEU A 529 -4.92 -28.02 2.58
N HIS A 530 -5.16 -27.85 3.87
CA HIS A 530 -6.39 -27.26 4.38
C HIS A 530 -6.67 -25.86 3.80
N ASN A 531 -5.66 -24.98 3.78
CA ASN A 531 -5.79 -23.66 3.17
C ASN A 531 -6.09 -23.74 1.66
N LYS A 532 -5.48 -24.69 0.95
CA LYS A 532 -5.74 -24.93 -0.47
C LYS A 532 -7.16 -25.44 -0.74
N GLU A 533 -7.67 -26.31 0.10
CA GLU A 533 -9.06 -26.78 0.03
C GLU A 533 -10.06 -25.64 0.25
N GLN A 534 -9.78 -24.74 1.22
CA GLN A 534 -10.60 -23.56 1.46
C GLN A 534 -10.61 -22.62 0.24
N LEU A 535 -9.44 -22.32 -0.32
CA LEU A 535 -9.34 -21.46 -1.50
C LEU A 535 -10.00 -22.12 -2.73
N ALA A 536 -9.84 -23.42 -2.93
CA ALA A 536 -10.50 -24.17 -4.01
C ALA A 536 -12.02 -24.06 -3.92
N CYS A 537 -12.58 -24.21 -2.71
CA CYS A 537 -14.01 -24.04 -2.45
C CYS A 537 -14.49 -22.60 -2.74
N LEU A 538 -13.69 -21.58 -2.37
CA LEU A 538 -14.01 -20.19 -2.67
C LEU A 538 -14.00 -19.91 -4.19
N ILE A 539 -12.99 -20.41 -4.92
CA ILE A 539 -12.90 -20.28 -6.38
C ILE A 539 -14.11 -20.94 -7.05
N GLU A 540 -14.45 -22.17 -6.66
CA GLU A 540 -15.60 -22.88 -7.23
C GLU A 540 -16.91 -22.14 -6.92
N LYS A 541 -17.10 -21.69 -5.67
CA LYS A 541 -18.30 -20.98 -5.24
C LYS A 541 -18.52 -19.64 -5.98
N HIS A 542 -17.45 -18.88 -6.18
CA HIS A 542 -17.57 -17.51 -6.73
C HIS A 542 -17.36 -17.43 -8.23
N LEU A 543 -16.58 -18.36 -8.82
CA LEU A 543 -16.23 -18.33 -10.24
C LEU A 543 -16.75 -19.53 -11.03
N GLY A 544 -17.28 -20.55 -10.35
CA GLY A 544 -17.74 -21.77 -11.00
C GLY A 544 -16.62 -22.64 -11.59
N ILE A 545 -15.37 -22.42 -11.18
CA ILE A 545 -14.20 -23.13 -11.70
C ILE A 545 -13.73 -24.15 -10.66
N PRO A 546 -13.94 -25.45 -10.89
CA PRO A 546 -13.41 -26.48 -10.00
C PRO A 546 -11.88 -26.57 -10.16
N VAL A 547 -11.16 -26.50 -9.05
CA VAL A 547 -9.70 -26.63 -9.01
C VAL A 547 -9.29 -27.77 -8.08
N ASN A 548 -8.21 -28.46 -8.43
CA ASN A 548 -7.66 -29.54 -7.62
C ASN A 548 -6.75 -28.97 -6.51
N PRO A 549 -7.09 -29.09 -5.21
CA PRO A 549 -6.24 -28.57 -4.14
C PRO A 549 -4.89 -29.28 -4.01
N LYS A 550 -4.70 -30.45 -4.66
CA LYS A 550 -3.42 -31.16 -4.71
C LYS A 550 -2.50 -30.70 -5.85
N SER A 551 -3.01 -29.88 -6.81
CA SER A 551 -2.17 -29.28 -7.85
C SER A 551 -1.21 -28.26 -7.25
N LEU A 552 -0.14 -27.88 -7.97
CA LEU A 552 0.71 -26.74 -7.62
C LEU A 552 -0.10 -25.45 -7.76
N PHE A 553 -0.32 -24.73 -6.64
CA PHE A 553 -0.92 -23.39 -6.67
C PHE A 553 0.15 -22.35 -6.95
N ASP A 554 0.19 -21.92 -8.20
CA ASP A 554 1.14 -21.01 -8.79
C ASP A 554 0.53 -19.61 -8.92
N VAL A 555 0.99 -18.66 -8.13
CA VAL A 555 0.22 -17.45 -7.80
C VAL A 555 0.97 -16.18 -8.17
N HIS A 556 0.31 -15.32 -8.97
CA HIS A 556 0.78 -13.99 -9.37
C HIS A 556 -0.26 -12.93 -8.99
N ILE A 557 -0.24 -12.45 -7.75
CA ILE A 557 -1.20 -11.49 -7.19
C ILE A 557 -0.54 -10.13 -6.97
N LYS A 558 -0.70 -9.25 -7.95
CA LYS A 558 -0.12 -7.89 -7.98
C LYS A 558 -1.00 -6.98 -8.83
N ARG A 559 -0.88 -5.64 -8.67
CA ARG A 559 -1.42 -4.70 -9.67
C ARG A 559 -1.04 -5.17 -11.07
N ILE A 560 -1.97 -5.11 -12.02
CA ILE A 560 -1.66 -5.44 -13.41
C ILE A 560 -0.92 -4.26 -14.04
N HIS A 561 0.32 -4.54 -14.45
CA HIS A 561 1.21 -3.55 -15.05
C HIS A 561 2.31 -4.25 -15.85
N GLU A 562 2.74 -3.67 -16.97
CA GLU A 562 3.72 -4.29 -17.86
C GLU A 562 5.02 -4.65 -17.15
N TYR A 563 5.57 -3.78 -16.28
CA TYR A 563 6.83 -4.05 -15.57
C TYR A 563 6.77 -5.25 -14.61
N LYS A 564 5.56 -5.61 -14.13
CA LYS A 564 5.33 -6.79 -13.27
C LYS A 564 5.26 -8.08 -14.05
N ARG A 565 5.25 -7.97 -15.36
CA ARG A 565 5.39 -9.03 -16.37
C ARG A 565 4.38 -10.17 -16.25
N GLN A 566 3.09 -9.85 -16.00
CA GLN A 566 2.02 -10.85 -16.10
C GLN A 566 2.04 -11.53 -17.48
N LEU A 567 2.45 -10.81 -18.53
CA LEU A 567 2.58 -11.37 -19.89
C LEU A 567 3.62 -12.50 -19.96
N LEU A 568 4.75 -12.41 -19.23
CA LEU A 568 5.72 -13.51 -19.15
C LEU A 568 5.07 -14.78 -18.57
N LYS A 569 4.25 -14.61 -17.52
CA LYS A 569 3.47 -15.73 -16.94
C LYS A 569 2.44 -16.27 -17.91
N VAL A 570 1.74 -15.41 -18.63
CA VAL A 570 0.73 -15.81 -19.64
C VAL A 570 1.37 -16.62 -20.76
N LEU A 571 2.52 -16.19 -21.28
CA LEU A 571 3.25 -16.92 -22.33
C LEU A 571 3.69 -18.32 -21.85
N HIS A 572 4.11 -18.45 -20.60
CA HIS A 572 4.39 -19.75 -19.99
C HIS A 572 3.13 -20.63 -19.90
N VAL A 573 2.00 -20.08 -19.50
CA VAL A 573 0.72 -20.82 -19.44
C VAL A 573 0.33 -21.36 -20.84
N ILE A 574 0.46 -20.55 -21.88
CA ILE A 574 0.21 -20.97 -23.26
C ILE A 574 1.18 -22.10 -23.68
N THR A 575 2.45 -21.99 -23.26
CA THR A 575 3.45 -23.03 -23.55
C THR A 575 3.08 -24.37 -22.89
N LEU A 576 2.64 -24.36 -21.63
CA LEU A 576 2.15 -25.56 -20.93
C LEU A 576 0.90 -26.12 -21.60
N TYR A 577 -0.03 -25.24 -22.01
CA TYR A 577 -1.22 -25.65 -22.76
C TYR A 577 -0.85 -26.35 -24.08
N ASN A 578 0.06 -25.78 -24.86
CA ASN A 578 0.55 -26.39 -26.09
C ASN A 578 1.17 -27.78 -25.84
N GLN A 579 1.98 -27.89 -24.80
CA GLN A 579 2.59 -29.19 -24.44
C GLN A 579 1.52 -30.25 -24.10
N LEU A 580 0.45 -29.87 -23.42
CA LEU A 580 -0.67 -30.78 -23.11
C LEU A 580 -1.51 -31.10 -24.34
N CYS A 581 -1.71 -30.16 -25.28
CA CYS A 581 -2.39 -30.44 -26.53
C CYS A 581 -1.59 -31.41 -27.43
N ASP A 582 -0.25 -31.23 -27.49
CA ASP A 582 0.63 -32.10 -28.26
C ASP A 582 0.80 -33.49 -27.62
N ASN A 583 0.80 -33.55 -26.29
CA ASN A 583 0.88 -34.84 -25.53
C ASN A 583 0.05 -34.74 -24.23
N PRO A 584 -1.25 -35.12 -24.28
CA PRO A 584 -2.12 -35.10 -23.10
C PRO A 584 -1.68 -36.03 -21.96
N GLN A 585 -0.85 -37.02 -22.25
CA GLN A 585 -0.30 -37.95 -21.28
C GLN A 585 1.06 -37.52 -20.72
N SER A 586 1.54 -36.31 -21.08
CA SER A 586 2.82 -35.81 -20.57
C SER A 586 2.85 -35.82 -19.03
N ASP A 587 4.02 -36.07 -18.46
CA ASP A 587 4.24 -36.13 -17.00
C ASP A 587 4.37 -34.74 -16.36
N LEU A 588 3.54 -33.83 -16.83
CA LEU A 588 3.49 -32.45 -16.37
C LEU A 588 2.85 -32.38 -14.99
N VAL A 589 3.45 -31.62 -14.07
CA VAL A 589 2.90 -31.39 -12.74
C VAL A 589 1.55 -30.68 -12.86
N ALA A 590 0.51 -31.27 -12.23
CA ALA A 590 -0.81 -30.61 -12.19
C ALA A 590 -0.69 -29.24 -11.53
N ARG A 591 -1.16 -28.18 -12.20
CA ARG A 591 -0.96 -26.78 -11.83
C ARG A 591 -2.24 -25.98 -11.93
N THR A 592 -2.51 -25.20 -10.89
CA THR A 592 -3.53 -24.14 -10.91
C THR A 592 -2.82 -22.79 -10.85
N VAL A 593 -2.86 -22.08 -11.95
CA VAL A 593 -2.30 -20.73 -12.04
C VAL A 593 -3.37 -19.73 -11.59
N ILE A 594 -3.06 -18.95 -10.57
CA ILE A 594 -3.97 -17.95 -9.98
C ILE A 594 -3.37 -16.57 -10.21
N ILE A 595 -4.10 -15.74 -10.95
CA ILE A 595 -3.74 -14.34 -11.18
C ILE A 595 -4.81 -13.46 -10.57
N SER A 596 -4.41 -12.39 -9.89
CA SER A 596 -5.33 -11.40 -9.34
C SER A 596 -4.65 -10.03 -9.25
N GLY A 597 -5.41 -8.98 -9.49
CA GLY A 597 -4.92 -7.60 -9.42
C GLY A 597 -5.83 -6.65 -10.18
N LYS A 598 -5.75 -5.37 -9.84
CA LYS A 598 -6.48 -4.31 -10.54
C LYS A 598 -5.54 -3.59 -11.52
N ALA A 599 -6.04 -3.22 -12.68
CA ALA A 599 -5.37 -2.28 -13.58
C ALA A 599 -5.84 -0.86 -13.26
N ALA A 600 -4.97 0.15 -13.40
CA ALA A 600 -5.40 1.54 -13.31
C ALA A 600 -6.47 1.82 -14.38
N PRO A 601 -7.52 2.62 -14.08
CA PRO A 601 -8.64 2.83 -15.02
C PRO A 601 -8.23 3.34 -16.39
N GLY A 602 -7.27 4.27 -16.47
CA GLY A 602 -6.73 4.82 -17.71
C GLY A 602 -5.68 3.94 -18.41
N TYR A 603 -5.20 2.85 -17.79
CA TYR A 603 -4.15 2.02 -18.36
C TYR A 603 -4.71 0.93 -19.29
N LEU A 604 -4.98 1.29 -20.52
CA LEU A 604 -5.67 0.43 -21.49
C LEU A 604 -4.96 -0.90 -21.74
N LEU A 605 -3.61 -0.89 -21.90
CA LEU A 605 -2.86 -2.12 -22.17
C LEU A 605 -2.93 -3.09 -20.97
N ALA A 606 -2.86 -2.58 -19.73
CA ALA A 606 -3.05 -3.40 -18.54
C ALA A 606 -4.46 -4.01 -18.47
N LYS A 607 -5.50 -3.27 -18.87
CA LYS A 607 -6.87 -3.79 -19.00
C LYS A 607 -6.99 -4.86 -20.07
N GLN A 608 -6.25 -4.70 -21.19
CA GLN A 608 -6.16 -5.71 -22.24
C GLN A 608 -5.45 -6.98 -21.76
N ILE A 609 -4.44 -6.89 -20.89
CA ILE A 609 -3.80 -8.06 -20.28
C ILE A 609 -4.82 -8.85 -19.44
N ILE A 610 -5.68 -8.17 -18.66
CA ILE A 610 -6.77 -8.84 -17.94
C ILE A 610 -7.70 -9.58 -18.90
N LYS A 611 -8.09 -8.93 -20.00
CA LYS A 611 -8.95 -9.57 -21.01
C LYS A 611 -8.28 -10.80 -21.63
N LEU A 612 -7.01 -10.71 -22.01
CA LEU A 612 -6.25 -11.84 -22.53
C LEU A 612 -6.21 -13.02 -21.54
N ILE A 613 -5.95 -12.75 -20.25
CA ILE A 613 -5.92 -13.79 -19.21
C ILE A 613 -7.28 -14.50 -19.14
N ASN A 614 -8.38 -13.76 -19.17
CA ASN A 614 -9.73 -14.35 -19.11
C ASN A 614 -10.09 -15.12 -20.38
N ASP A 615 -9.70 -14.65 -21.57
CA ASP A 615 -9.93 -15.35 -22.84
C ASP A 615 -9.14 -16.67 -22.87
N ILE A 616 -7.88 -16.66 -22.48
CA ILE A 616 -7.05 -17.87 -22.35
C ILE A 616 -7.66 -18.84 -21.32
N ALA A 617 -8.11 -18.33 -20.17
CA ALA A 617 -8.75 -19.15 -19.15
C ALA A 617 -10.01 -19.84 -19.68
N GLY A 618 -10.82 -19.13 -20.47
CA GLY A 618 -12.01 -19.68 -21.13
C GLY A 618 -11.69 -20.87 -22.06
N VAL A 619 -10.60 -20.80 -22.79
CA VAL A 619 -10.15 -21.89 -23.67
C VAL A 619 -9.52 -23.03 -22.86
N ILE A 620 -8.53 -22.75 -22.01
CA ILE A 620 -7.75 -23.78 -21.32
C ILE A 620 -8.60 -24.59 -20.34
N ASN A 621 -9.45 -23.92 -19.57
CA ASN A 621 -10.24 -24.56 -18.52
C ASN A 621 -11.29 -25.53 -19.05
N ASN A 622 -11.71 -25.34 -20.33
CA ASN A 622 -12.74 -26.15 -20.98
C ASN A 622 -12.16 -27.15 -22.00
N ASN A 623 -10.84 -27.12 -22.27
CA ASN A 623 -10.24 -28.03 -23.22
C ASN A 623 -9.94 -29.41 -22.58
N PRO A 624 -10.52 -30.53 -23.08
CA PRO A 624 -10.27 -31.87 -22.56
C PRO A 624 -8.80 -32.29 -22.60
N ALA A 625 -7.99 -31.76 -23.54
CA ALA A 625 -6.57 -32.08 -23.68
C ALA A 625 -5.78 -31.69 -22.43
N THR A 626 -6.22 -30.71 -21.66
CA THR A 626 -5.58 -30.33 -20.38
C THR A 626 -5.73 -31.40 -19.32
N ASN A 627 -6.68 -32.30 -19.45
CA ASN A 627 -6.94 -33.44 -18.53
C ASN A 627 -6.94 -33.01 -17.05
N ASN A 628 -7.46 -31.82 -16.74
CA ASN A 628 -7.42 -31.17 -15.43
C ASN A 628 -5.99 -30.97 -14.84
N LYS A 629 -4.94 -31.07 -15.65
CA LYS A 629 -3.57 -30.83 -15.23
C LYS A 629 -3.22 -29.33 -15.23
N LEU A 630 -3.94 -28.52 -16.01
CA LEU A 630 -3.73 -27.07 -16.08
C LEU A 630 -5.06 -26.35 -15.90
N LYS A 631 -5.10 -25.43 -14.96
CA LYS A 631 -6.21 -24.47 -14.76
C LYS A 631 -5.63 -23.06 -14.66
N LEU A 632 -6.30 -22.09 -15.29
CA LEU A 632 -6.01 -20.66 -15.17
C LEU A 632 -7.19 -19.96 -14.54
N VAL A 633 -6.96 -19.26 -13.44
CA VAL A 633 -8.01 -18.57 -12.66
C VAL A 633 -7.63 -17.12 -12.49
N TYR A 634 -8.49 -16.22 -12.89
CA TYR A 634 -8.40 -14.80 -12.54
C TYR A 634 -9.39 -14.51 -11.41
N ILE A 635 -8.87 -14.13 -10.23
CA ILE A 635 -9.71 -13.76 -9.08
C ILE A 635 -9.90 -12.25 -9.12
N PRO A 636 -11.14 -11.74 -9.32
CA PRO A 636 -11.42 -10.32 -9.38
C PRO A 636 -11.31 -9.62 -8.02
N ASN A 637 -11.24 -8.29 -8.06
CA ASN A 637 -11.31 -7.40 -6.92
C ASN A 637 -10.29 -7.69 -5.81
N TYR A 638 -9.02 -7.84 -6.19
CA TYR A 638 -7.94 -8.07 -5.24
C TYR A 638 -7.88 -6.95 -4.17
N ASP A 639 -8.11 -7.34 -2.92
CA ASP A 639 -8.08 -6.52 -1.71
C ASP A 639 -7.37 -7.25 -0.57
N VAL A 640 -7.39 -6.70 0.65
CA VAL A 640 -6.70 -7.31 1.80
C VAL A 640 -7.35 -8.63 2.23
N SER A 641 -8.67 -8.73 2.16
CA SER A 641 -9.41 -9.94 2.49
C SER A 641 -9.12 -11.06 1.49
N THR A 642 -9.21 -10.77 0.20
CA THR A 642 -8.86 -11.71 -0.89
C THR A 642 -7.40 -12.17 -0.80
N ALA A 643 -6.49 -11.25 -0.47
CA ALA A 643 -5.09 -11.60 -0.21
C ALA A 643 -4.96 -12.57 0.98
N GLY A 644 -5.77 -12.38 2.03
CA GLY A 644 -5.81 -13.26 3.19
C GLY A 644 -6.24 -14.68 2.88
N ASP A 645 -7.09 -14.87 1.88
CA ASP A 645 -7.54 -16.19 1.42
C ASP A 645 -6.51 -16.87 0.49
N ILE A 646 -5.86 -16.10 -0.40
CA ILE A 646 -4.93 -16.65 -1.40
C ILE A 646 -3.56 -16.98 -0.79
N ILE A 647 -3.00 -16.08 -0.01
CA ILE A 647 -1.60 -16.18 0.48
C ILE A 647 -1.33 -17.48 1.25
N PRO A 648 -2.17 -17.92 2.22
CA PRO A 648 -1.93 -19.18 2.95
C PRO A 648 -1.95 -20.43 2.07
N ALA A 649 -2.71 -20.39 0.98
CA ALA A 649 -2.90 -21.49 0.06
C ALA A 649 -1.80 -21.60 -1.03
N THR A 650 -0.97 -20.59 -1.18
CA THR A 650 0.02 -20.49 -2.26
C THR A 650 1.18 -21.48 -2.04
N ASP A 651 1.55 -22.22 -3.10
CA ASP A 651 2.75 -23.04 -3.15
C ASP A 651 3.92 -22.31 -3.79
N LEU A 652 3.69 -21.63 -4.94
CA LEU A 652 4.69 -20.90 -5.71
C LEU A 652 4.28 -19.44 -5.87
N SER A 653 5.18 -18.54 -5.52
CA SER A 653 5.03 -17.08 -5.55
C SER A 653 5.77 -16.50 -6.74
N GLU A 654 5.06 -15.87 -7.68
CA GLU A 654 5.61 -15.22 -8.86
C GLU A 654 6.05 -13.78 -8.55
N GLN A 655 7.37 -13.55 -8.52
CA GLN A 655 8.00 -12.25 -8.26
C GLN A 655 8.92 -11.89 -9.41
N ILE A 656 8.33 -11.75 -10.60
CA ILE A 656 8.98 -11.81 -11.91
C ILE A 656 9.10 -10.45 -12.61
N SER A 657 9.09 -9.33 -11.88
CA SER A 657 9.35 -7.99 -12.44
C SER A 657 10.72 -7.95 -13.14
N LEU A 658 10.91 -7.03 -14.09
CA LEU A 658 12.25 -6.81 -14.65
C LEU A 658 13.17 -6.26 -13.57
N ALA A 659 14.39 -6.80 -13.47
CA ALA A 659 15.36 -6.34 -12.47
C ALA A 659 15.60 -4.81 -12.57
N GLY A 660 15.50 -4.12 -11.44
CA GLY A 660 15.62 -2.65 -11.34
C GLY A 660 14.30 -1.89 -11.48
N THR A 661 13.14 -2.57 -11.51
CA THR A 661 11.84 -1.90 -11.66
C THR A 661 10.95 -1.96 -10.41
N GLU A 662 10.96 -3.05 -9.66
CA GLU A 662 10.22 -3.17 -8.39
C GLU A 662 11.10 -2.68 -7.24
N ALA A 663 10.80 -1.54 -6.65
CA ALA A 663 11.60 -0.95 -5.58
C ALA A 663 11.81 -1.89 -4.37
N SER A 664 10.79 -2.62 -3.97
CA SER A 664 10.86 -3.60 -2.89
C SER A 664 9.94 -4.79 -3.14
N GLY A 665 8.65 -4.53 -3.32
CA GLY A 665 7.61 -5.52 -3.14
C GLY A 665 7.39 -5.85 -1.65
N THR A 666 6.16 -6.22 -1.30
CA THR A 666 5.80 -6.80 0.01
C THR A 666 4.98 -8.07 -0.14
N GLY A 667 4.52 -8.37 -1.35
CA GLY A 667 3.87 -9.63 -1.70
C GLY A 667 4.81 -10.82 -1.53
N ASN A 668 6.05 -10.69 -1.99
CA ASN A 668 7.12 -11.67 -1.79
C ASN A 668 7.29 -12.04 -0.31
N MET A 669 7.34 -11.05 0.59
CA MET A 669 7.48 -11.28 2.03
C MET A 669 6.28 -12.01 2.63
N LYS A 670 5.05 -11.61 2.26
CA LYS A 670 3.80 -12.22 2.76
C LYS A 670 3.67 -13.68 2.34
N LEU A 671 3.96 -13.95 1.07
CA LEU A 671 3.88 -15.28 0.49
C LEU A 671 4.96 -16.21 1.09
N ALA A 672 6.20 -15.76 1.19
CA ALA A 672 7.29 -16.52 1.82
C ALA A 672 7.02 -16.78 3.31
N LEU A 673 6.51 -15.80 4.06
CA LEU A 673 6.12 -15.97 5.47
C LEU A 673 5.03 -17.05 5.66
N ASN A 674 4.22 -17.31 4.63
CA ASN A 674 3.21 -18.36 4.61
C ASN A 674 3.68 -19.64 3.90
N GLY A 675 4.98 -19.77 3.66
CA GLY A 675 5.61 -20.97 3.14
C GLY A 675 5.47 -21.19 1.63
N ALA A 676 5.16 -20.16 0.86
CA ALA A 676 5.29 -20.23 -0.59
C ALA A 676 6.76 -20.12 -0.99
N LEU A 677 7.22 -20.97 -1.91
CA LEU A 677 8.53 -20.80 -2.53
C LEU A 677 8.43 -19.68 -3.59
N THR A 678 9.49 -18.90 -3.71
CA THR A 678 9.52 -17.79 -4.67
C THR A 678 10.25 -18.19 -5.95
N ILE A 679 9.62 -17.94 -7.10
CA ILE A 679 10.30 -17.81 -8.39
C ILE A 679 10.35 -16.31 -8.72
N GLY A 680 11.55 -15.79 -9.03
CA GLY A 680 11.70 -14.36 -9.23
C GLY A 680 13.03 -13.95 -9.82
N THR A 681 13.11 -12.68 -10.12
CA THR A 681 14.33 -12.00 -10.57
C THR A 681 15.10 -11.41 -9.39
N LEU A 682 16.34 -11.02 -9.60
CA LEU A 682 17.13 -10.23 -8.63
C LEU A 682 16.68 -8.76 -8.65
N ASP A 683 15.47 -8.52 -8.17
CA ASP A 683 14.82 -7.23 -8.13
C ASP A 683 14.23 -6.92 -6.73
N GLY A 684 14.25 -5.65 -6.33
CA GLY A 684 13.72 -5.20 -5.06
C GLY A 684 14.17 -6.02 -3.86
N ALA A 685 13.26 -6.36 -2.98
CA ALA A 685 13.56 -7.15 -1.79
C ALA A 685 13.77 -8.66 -2.06
N ASN A 686 13.63 -9.15 -3.30
CA ASN A 686 13.99 -10.54 -3.62
C ASN A 686 15.47 -10.83 -3.39
N VAL A 687 16.33 -9.81 -3.57
CA VAL A 687 17.79 -9.94 -3.31
C VAL A 687 18.02 -10.26 -1.84
N GLU A 688 17.48 -9.45 -0.96
CA GLU A 688 17.60 -9.65 0.50
C GLU A 688 16.83 -10.90 0.95
N LEU A 689 15.69 -11.22 0.31
CA LEU A 689 14.95 -12.44 0.59
C LEU A 689 15.83 -13.69 0.33
N ARG A 690 16.50 -13.76 -0.82
CA ARG A 690 17.44 -14.82 -1.15
C ARG A 690 18.53 -14.97 -0.09
N ASP A 691 19.08 -13.87 0.38
CA ASP A 691 20.18 -13.86 1.35
C ASP A 691 19.72 -14.37 2.74
N HIS A 692 18.48 -14.08 3.13
CA HIS A 692 17.94 -14.51 4.43
C HIS A 692 17.36 -15.93 4.45
N ILE A 693 16.77 -16.40 3.34
CA ILE A 693 16.20 -17.75 3.27
C ILE A 693 17.18 -18.78 2.74
N GLY A 694 18.31 -18.35 2.15
CA GLY A 694 19.31 -19.18 1.49
C GLY A 694 19.06 -19.35 -0.01
N VAL A 695 20.14 -19.33 -0.77
CA VAL A 695 20.14 -19.36 -2.25
C VAL A 695 19.45 -20.60 -2.84
N ASP A 696 19.49 -21.74 -2.14
CA ASP A 696 18.87 -22.98 -2.58
C ASP A 696 17.36 -23.03 -2.35
N ASN A 697 16.80 -22.09 -1.60
CA ASN A 697 15.39 -22.06 -1.21
C ASN A 697 14.55 -21.07 -2.02
N ILE A 698 15.10 -20.58 -3.13
CA ILE A 698 14.47 -19.64 -4.06
C ILE A 698 14.85 -20.00 -5.50
N PHE A 699 13.98 -19.76 -6.46
CA PHE A 699 14.23 -20.00 -7.89
C PHE A 699 14.50 -18.67 -8.60
N ILE A 700 15.77 -18.26 -8.63
CA ILE A 700 16.18 -17.02 -9.32
C ILE A 700 16.40 -17.31 -10.80
N PHE A 701 16.00 -16.35 -11.65
CA PHE A 701 16.18 -16.36 -13.09
C PHE A 701 16.34 -14.95 -13.65
N GLY A 702 16.71 -14.88 -14.92
CA GLY A 702 16.62 -13.69 -15.76
C GLY A 702 17.80 -12.72 -15.61
N LEU A 703 17.66 -11.61 -16.28
CA LEU A 703 18.65 -10.55 -16.39
C LEU A 703 18.86 -9.85 -15.03
N THR A 704 20.11 -9.46 -14.78
CA THR A 704 20.42 -8.52 -13.68
C THR A 704 20.08 -7.08 -14.11
N THR A 705 20.06 -6.16 -13.15
CA THR A 705 19.79 -4.72 -13.42
C THR A 705 20.74 -4.15 -14.48
N ASP A 706 22.05 -4.46 -14.38
CA ASP A 706 23.05 -3.96 -15.32
C ASP A 706 22.88 -4.56 -16.72
N GLN A 707 22.54 -5.85 -16.79
CA GLN A 707 22.26 -6.53 -18.06
C GLN A 707 21.01 -5.98 -18.73
N ALA A 708 19.94 -5.73 -17.97
CA ALA A 708 18.71 -5.13 -18.46
C ALA A 708 18.96 -3.71 -18.98
N ALA A 709 19.70 -2.90 -18.22
CA ALA A 709 20.10 -1.55 -18.65
C ALA A 709 20.96 -1.58 -19.93
N TYR A 710 21.92 -2.49 -20.03
CA TYR A 710 22.74 -2.65 -21.23
C TYR A 710 21.92 -3.04 -22.45
N ILE A 711 21.00 -4.00 -22.33
CA ILE A 711 20.13 -4.43 -23.44
C ILE A 711 19.23 -3.28 -23.87
N ASN A 712 18.60 -2.54 -22.93
CA ASN A 712 17.76 -1.39 -23.26
C ASN A 712 18.51 -0.23 -23.92
N ALA A 713 19.78 -0.02 -23.55
CA ALA A 713 20.64 0.97 -24.18
C ALA A 713 21.21 0.51 -25.54
N SER A 714 21.17 -0.80 -25.82
CA SER A 714 21.61 -1.38 -27.09
C SER A 714 20.45 -1.41 -28.10
N ASN A 715 20.75 -1.82 -29.34
CA ASN A 715 19.69 -1.98 -30.36
C ASN A 715 18.92 -3.29 -30.13
N TYR A 716 18.12 -3.36 -29.05
CA TYR A 716 17.29 -4.52 -28.71
C TYR A 716 16.26 -4.80 -29.79
N LYS A 717 16.21 -6.06 -30.26
CA LYS A 717 15.31 -6.53 -31.31
C LYS A 717 14.45 -7.68 -30.80
N PRO A 718 13.26 -7.44 -30.27
CA PRO A 718 12.38 -8.47 -29.71
C PRO A 718 12.13 -9.66 -30.65
N ARG A 719 11.92 -9.40 -31.94
CA ARG A 719 11.63 -10.44 -32.94
C ARG A 719 12.77 -11.46 -33.15
N GLU A 720 14.01 -11.16 -32.79
CA GLU A 720 15.11 -12.11 -32.83
C GLU A 720 14.95 -13.24 -31.82
N TYR A 721 14.33 -12.97 -30.65
CA TYR A 721 14.03 -13.98 -29.64
C TYR A 721 12.94 -14.95 -30.12
N LEU A 722 11.93 -14.48 -30.86
CA LEU A 722 10.93 -15.35 -31.48
C LEU A 722 11.58 -16.33 -32.48
N ARG A 723 12.55 -15.87 -33.27
CA ARG A 723 13.25 -16.74 -34.23
C ARG A 723 14.08 -17.81 -33.54
N LYS A 724 14.58 -17.58 -32.32
CA LYS A 724 15.41 -18.49 -31.55
C LYS A 724 14.64 -19.52 -30.77
N ASN A 725 13.40 -19.19 -30.38
CA ASN A 725 12.57 -20.04 -29.52
C ASN A 725 11.21 -20.33 -30.17
N GLN A 726 11.04 -21.56 -30.67
CA GLN A 726 9.79 -21.99 -31.31
C GLN A 726 8.60 -22.03 -30.36
N LYS A 727 8.80 -22.33 -29.06
CA LYS A 727 7.72 -22.35 -28.08
C LYS A 727 7.19 -20.95 -27.84
N LEU A 728 8.08 -19.96 -27.76
CA LEU A 728 7.75 -18.55 -27.64
C LEU A 728 7.02 -18.05 -28.90
N ALA A 729 7.58 -18.35 -30.10
CA ALA A 729 6.95 -17.98 -31.37
C ALA A 729 5.52 -18.51 -31.46
N ARG A 730 5.33 -19.83 -31.24
CA ARG A 730 3.98 -20.45 -31.24
C ARG A 730 3.02 -19.79 -30.24
N ALA A 731 3.49 -19.42 -29.06
CA ALA A 731 2.64 -18.75 -28.07
C ALA A 731 2.19 -17.34 -28.52
N ILE A 732 3.10 -16.58 -29.15
CA ILE A 732 2.78 -15.27 -29.73
C ILE A 732 1.87 -15.41 -30.94
N ASP A 733 2.15 -16.34 -31.87
CA ASP A 733 1.34 -16.59 -33.06
C ASP A 733 -0.11 -16.94 -32.68
N MET A 734 -0.33 -17.76 -31.66
CA MET A 734 -1.66 -18.10 -31.18
C MET A 734 -2.45 -16.86 -30.68
N ILE A 735 -1.77 -15.90 -30.05
CA ILE A 735 -2.41 -14.64 -29.63
C ILE A 735 -2.69 -13.78 -30.85
N GLU A 736 -1.73 -13.65 -31.78
CA GLU A 736 -1.82 -12.81 -32.99
C GLU A 736 -2.91 -13.31 -33.96
N GLU A 737 -3.03 -14.62 -34.15
CA GLU A 737 -4.03 -15.26 -35.01
C GLU A 737 -5.42 -15.33 -34.37
N GLY A 738 -5.59 -14.89 -33.11
CA GLY A 738 -6.88 -14.86 -32.42
C GLY A 738 -7.36 -16.23 -31.92
N TYR A 739 -6.46 -17.18 -31.67
CA TYR A 739 -6.83 -18.50 -31.15
C TYR A 739 -7.69 -18.45 -29.86
N PHE A 740 -7.40 -17.45 -29.01
CA PHE A 740 -8.12 -17.24 -27.76
C PHE A 740 -9.29 -16.24 -27.88
N SER A 741 -9.49 -15.65 -29.06
CA SER A 741 -10.51 -14.64 -29.33
C SER A 741 -11.11 -14.82 -30.73
N VAL A 742 -11.70 -15.98 -30.97
CA VAL A 742 -12.24 -16.39 -32.29
C VAL A 742 -13.31 -15.44 -32.82
N ASP A 743 -14.08 -14.82 -31.91
CA ASP A 743 -15.09 -13.80 -32.22
C ASP A 743 -14.50 -12.46 -32.69
N ASP A 744 -13.27 -12.15 -32.30
CA ASP A 744 -12.50 -10.98 -32.70
C ASP A 744 -11.01 -11.30 -32.74
N PRO A 745 -10.47 -11.83 -33.83
CA PRO A 745 -9.08 -12.28 -33.94
C PRO A 745 -8.05 -11.18 -33.70
N LYS A 746 -8.39 -9.92 -33.87
CA LYS A 746 -7.48 -8.77 -33.71
C LYS A 746 -7.52 -8.17 -32.30
N ARG A 747 -8.36 -8.69 -31.42
CA ARG A 747 -8.57 -8.15 -30.06
C ARG A 747 -7.28 -7.91 -29.29
N HIS A 748 -6.34 -8.84 -29.36
CA HIS A 748 -5.10 -8.82 -28.59
C HIS A 748 -3.88 -8.31 -29.36
N TYR A 749 -4.10 -7.78 -30.60
CA TYR A 749 -3.02 -7.19 -31.41
C TYR A 749 -2.20 -6.12 -30.66
N PRO A 750 -2.80 -5.22 -29.84
CA PRO A 750 -2.01 -4.24 -29.09
C PRO A 750 -0.96 -4.87 -28.15
N ILE A 751 -1.25 -6.04 -27.58
CA ILE A 751 -0.30 -6.78 -26.71
C ILE A 751 0.83 -7.36 -27.56
N VAL A 752 0.48 -7.98 -28.70
CA VAL A 752 1.48 -8.55 -29.64
C VAL A 752 2.38 -7.45 -30.18
N ASP A 753 1.81 -6.31 -30.59
CA ASP A 753 2.56 -5.14 -31.08
C ASP A 753 3.54 -4.62 -30.00
N ALA A 754 3.08 -4.44 -28.77
CA ALA A 754 3.92 -4.01 -27.64
C ALA A 754 5.09 -4.97 -27.40
N LEU A 755 4.85 -6.30 -27.41
CA LEU A 755 5.89 -7.31 -27.18
C LEU A 755 6.85 -7.45 -28.36
N THR A 756 6.36 -7.36 -29.61
CA THR A 756 7.20 -7.66 -30.80
C THR A 756 7.89 -6.43 -31.37
N ARG A 757 7.42 -5.21 -31.04
CA ARG A 757 7.99 -3.96 -31.54
C ARG A 757 8.98 -3.34 -30.56
N SER A 758 8.62 -3.23 -29.28
CA SER A 758 9.41 -2.51 -28.28
C SER A 758 9.87 -3.37 -27.12
N ASP A 759 8.97 -4.18 -26.54
CA ASP A 759 9.20 -5.01 -25.35
C ASP A 759 10.04 -4.30 -24.27
N PRO A 760 9.59 -3.15 -23.75
CA PRO A 760 10.37 -2.28 -22.88
C PRO A 760 10.78 -2.97 -21.57
N PHE A 761 10.05 -4.02 -21.19
CA PHE A 761 10.32 -4.80 -19.97
C PHE A 761 10.95 -6.17 -20.24
N LEU A 762 11.55 -6.37 -21.43
CA LEU A 762 12.38 -7.51 -21.80
C LEU A 762 11.71 -8.87 -21.50
N VAL A 763 10.40 -8.96 -21.74
CA VAL A 763 9.61 -10.17 -21.53
C VAL A 763 10.13 -11.32 -22.40
N LEU A 764 10.41 -11.03 -23.68
CA LEU A 764 10.88 -12.03 -24.64
C LEU A 764 12.33 -12.42 -24.37
N ALA A 765 13.16 -11.50 -23.86
CA ALA A 765 14.56 -11.76 -23.55
C ALA A 765 14.72 -12.71 -22.35
N ASP A 766 13.85 -12.61 -21.34
CA ASP A 766 13.90 -13.43 -20.14
C ASP A 766 13.10 -14.75 -20.24
N PHE A 767 12.39 -14.97 -21.35
CA PHE A 767 11.47 -16.10 -21.48
C PHE A 767 12.14 -17.46 -21.31
N ASP A 768 13.30 -17.68 -21.95
CA ASP A 768 14.03 -18.97 -21.85
C ASP A 768 14.52 -19.23 -20.43
N ALA A 769 15.09 -18.23 -19.78
CA ALA A 769 15.56 -18.34 -18.39
C ALA A 769 14.39 -18.61 -17.44
N TYR A 770 13.22 -18.02 -17.73
CA TYR A 770 12.02 -18.27 -16.95
C TYR A 770 11.49 -19.70 -17.12
N LEU A 771 11.46 -20.25 -18.35
CA LEU A 771 11.08 -21.64 -18.60
C LEU A 771 12.01 -22.63 -17.89
N GLU A 772 13.32 -22.35 -17.91
CA GLU A 772 14.28 -23.17 -17.19
C GLU A 772 14.05 -23.16 -15.69
N ALA A 773 13.77 -21.98 -15.12
CA ALA A 773 13.44 -21.86 -13.70
C ALA A 773 12.14 -22.60 -13.35
N GLN A 774 11.13 -22.53 -14.20
CA GLN A 774 9.88 -23.28 -14.03
C GLN A 774 10.10 -24.80 -14.09
N SER A 775 11.02 -25.27 -14.91
CA SER A 775 11.39 -26.70 -14.95
C SER A 775 12.06 -27.12 -13.64
N ARG A 776 12.92 -26.28 -13.04
CA ARG A 776 13.50 -26.53 -11.71
C ARG A 776 12.43 -26.58 -10.61
N VAL A 777 11.41 -25.72 -10.70
CA VAL A 777 10.26 -25.73 -9.81
C VAL A 777 9.51 -27.08 -9.88
N GLU A 778 9.22 -27.57 -11.07
CA GLU A 778 8.51 -28.85 -11.28
C GLU A 778 9.30 -30.06 -10.72
N LEU A 779 10.60 -30.11 -11.01
CA LEU A 779 11.47 -31.13 -10.45
C LEU A 779 11.47 -31.12 -8.92
N CYS A 780 11.54 -29.94 -8.31
CA CYS A 780 11.49 -29.78 -6.86
C CYS A 780 10.13 -30.16 -6.27
N TYR A 781 9.01 -29.75 -6.92
CA TYR A 781 7.67 -30.05 -6.44
C TYR A 781 7.32 -31.54 -6.46
N ASN A 782 7.89 -32.28 -7.39
CA ASN A 782 7.75 -33.74 -7.45
C ASN A 782 8.44 -34.42 -6.26
N ASN A 783 9.47 -33.83 -5.67
CA ASN A 783 10.05 -34.28 -4.41
C ASN A 783 9.40 -33.56 -3.22
N LYS A 784 8.31 -34.13 -2.72
CA LYS A 784 7.51 -33.51 -1.64
C LYS A 784 8.31 -33.24 -0.36
N PHE A 785 9.29 -34.10 -0.03
CA PHE A 785 10.12 -33.90 1.14
C PHE A 785 10.99 -32.63 1.00
N GLU A 786 11.67 -32.46 -0.12
CA GLU A 786 12.50 -31.29 -0.39
C GLU A 786 11.67 -30.01 -0.54
N TRP A 787 10.52 -30.09 -1.20
CA TRP A 787 9.60 -28.93 -1.32
C TRP A 787 9.19 -28.41 0.05
N ILE A 788 8.76 -29.31 0.94
CA ILE A 788 8.30 -28.94 2.27
C ILE A 788 9.46 -28.42 3.13
N LYS A 789 10.63 -29.08 3.04
CA LYS A 789 11.86 -28.61 3.70
C LYS A 789 12.19 -27.17 3.32
N LYS A 790 12.24 -26.87 2.03
CA LYS A 790 12.47 -25.51 1.52
C LYS A 790 11.40 -24.53 1.99
N SER A 791 10.13 -24.92 1.99
CA SER A 791 9.01 -24.11 2.46
C SER A 791 9.16 -23.74 3.94
N ILE A 792 9.56 -24.69 4.80
CA ILE A 792 9.82 -24.42 6.23
C ILE A 792 11.02 -23.49 6.39
N LEU A 793 12.09 -23.67 5.62
CA LEU A 793 13.26 -22.81 5.65
C LEU A 793 12.93 -21.38 5.17
N ASN A 794 12.03 -21.22 4.19
CA ASN A 794 11.51 -19.90 3.81
C ASN A 794 10.86 -19.22 5.01
N VAL A 795 9.91 -19.88 5.69
CA VAL A 795 9.26 -19.32 6.88
C VAL A 795 10.28 -18.95 7.97
N SER A 796 11.29 -19.82 8.18
CA SER A 796 12.29 -19.60 9.22
C SER A 796 13.19 -18.39 8.94
N GLY A 797 13.46 -18.07 7.67
CA GLY A 797 14.28 -16.93 7.26
C GLY A 797 13.56 -15.57 7.26
N MET A 798 12.26 -15.54 7.59
CA MET A 798 11.44 -14.32 7.43
C MET A 798 11.57 -13.29 8.55
N GLY A 799 12.38 -13.54 9.58
CA GLY A 799 12.53 -12.63 10.72
C GLY A 799 12.86 -11.19 10.35
N TYR A 800 13.80 -11.00 9.41
CA TYR A 800 14.22 -9.68 8.92
C TYR A 800 13.07 -8.86 8.31
N PHE A 801 12.09 -9.50 7.69
CA PHE A 801 11.01 -8.82 6.96
C PHE A 801 9.82 -8.42 7.83
N SER A 802 10.06 -8.22 9.13
CA SER A 802 9.08 -7.67 10.06
C SER A 802 8.96 -6.15 9.93
N SER A 803 7.73 -5.62 9.84
CA SER A 803 7.50 -4.17 9.92
C SER A 803 7.89 -3.59 11.29
N ASP A 804 7.93 -4.40 12.36
CA ASP A 804 8.43 -3.96 13.66
C ASP A 804 9.95 -3.66 13.60
N ARG A 805 10.74 -4.50 12.90
CA ARG A 805 12.15 -4.22 12.62
C ARG A 805 12.30 -2.93 11.82
N THR A 806 11.52 -2.78 10.73
CA THR A 806 11.55 -1.58 9.89
C THR A 806 11.27 -0.31 10.71
N ILE A 807 10.25 -0.33 11.57
CA ILE A 807 9.90 0.83 12.40
C ILE A 807 10.97 1.13 13.47
N ARG A 808 11.63 0.11 14.04
CA ARG A 808 12.80 0.35 14.92
C ARG A 808 13.92 1.06 14.17
N GLU A 809 14.20 0.66 12.94
CA GLU A 809 15.22 1.32 12.13
C GLU A 809 14.82 2.76 11.75
N TYR A 810 13.56 3.03 11.36
CA TYR A 810 13.06 4.39 11.18
C TYR A 810 13.25 5.23 12.44
N SER A 811 12.89 4.68 13.61
CA SER A 811 13.01 5.35 14.88
C SER A 811 14.45 5.79 15.17
N GLN A 812 15.43 4.91 14.92
CA GLN A 812 16.83 5.16 15.19
C GLN A 812 17.51 6.04 14.12
N LYS A 813 17.30 5.72 12.82
CA LYS A 813 18.06 6.32 11.72
C LYS A 813 17.42 7.62 11.20
N VAL A 814 16.11 7.80 11.39
CA VAL A 814 15.35 8.91 10.80
C VAL A 814 14.66 9.76 11.85
N TRP A 815 13.87 9.17 12.75
CA TRP A 815 13.05 9.96 13.68
C TRP A 815 13.75 10.34 14.99
N GLY A 816 14.94 9.82 15.24
CA GLY A 816 15.71 10.12 16.46
C GLY A 816 15.02 9.66 17.77
N LEU A 817 14.26 8.56 17.71
CA LEU A 817 13.56 8.00 18.85
C LEU A 817 14.32 6.79 19.41
N LYS A 818 14.33 6.63 20.72
CA LYS A 818 14.78 5.41 21.40
C LYS A 818 13.57 4.49 21.61
N VAL A 819 13.59 3.29 21.02
CA VAL A 819 12.53 2.28 21.09
C VAL A 819 13.07 1.03 21.77
#